data_318e381c247c835860f77cfef8d887a9
#
_entry.id   318e381c247c835860f77cfef8d887a9
#
_cell.length_a   1.000
_cell.length_b   1.000
_cell.length_c   1.000
_cell.angle_alpha   90.00
_cell.angle_beta   90.00
_cell.angle_gamma   90.00
#
_symmetry.space_group_name_H-M   'P 1'
#
loop_
_entity.id
_entity.type
_entity.pdbx_description
1 polymer ?
#
loop_
_entity_poly.entity_id
_entity_poly.type
_entity_poly.pdbx_seq_one_letter_code
_entity_poly.pdbx_strand_id
1 'polypeptide(L)'
;MFGEYSVNNNQSDSAARGPRPDSGSALGNLPPESASFVGREPELGHLNHLLRERRLITLTGVGGVGKSRLALRAVTGGRQTRRDGVWWVELSPLRDPALLSATVAHAVGLADHSARSLDEELCAWMADKELLLVLDTCEHLVTECRHLVGELLQSAPGLTVLVTSREPLGSPGEQVVEVRPLPCEGPDSDALALFRERAVAATPQLAAVFDEPGRAAVATEVCRWLDGIPLALELAGARLRLWTLEQTARRLGARFDMLADTRTALVPRHQTMRTAVGWSHELCEPLERLLWARLSVFTGDFDVGAARAVCSGGPLPASRVERVLAGLVAKSVVRRSEARGAGTRYTMLDTIREFGLDWLTELGEVRTVADRHAHWYAALSRAADRGWLGPGQVDWYRRMTAEHAQLRTALEHLLGSDPTAALEMAGALWFFWFSCGHVHEGRAFLERAMRAAPCTGTAYTQALWALGLTALLQGDMEAAQRLGEECTREAARLADPEPELRAAYLHAVAVMMPGDAARALALAGPRARAGHGGRTSGPGWLLCRLATSYALCDLGRFEEAAEEARGLHEACAELGERWLRAYADYVLAVAALGLGEHGEAARHVRAMLSGKRLLGDRFGIALGLDLLAAAVAALGDGELAARLLGTGHAWWRTVGRPQMGGSPSLTALRDQGERQARAAIGDAAYESAFRGGAAATTG
;
A
#
# COMPACT_ATOMS: atom_id res chain seq x y z
N MET A 1 39.42 44.49 34.50
CA MET A 1 38.81 44.19 35.82
C MET A 1 37.89 42.99 35.57
N PHE A 2 38.26 41.89 36.12
CA PHE A 2 37.69 40.56 35.93
C PHE A 2 36.35 40.41 36.61
N GLY A 3 35.41 39.67 36.00
CA GLY A 3 34.21 39.19 36.64
C GLY A 3 33.81 37.85 36.01
N GLU A 4 34.24 36.74 36.68
CA GLU A 4 33.85 35.36 36.40
C GLU A 4 32.35 35.20 36.67
N TYR A 5 31.64 34.60 35.73
CA TYR A 5 30.35 33.94 35.99
C TYR A 5 30.42 32.49 35.59
N SER A 6 30.54 31.64 36.60
CA SER A 6 30.29 30.21 36.55
C SER A 6 28.86 29.96 36.13
N VAL A 7 28.64 29.28 34.99
CA VAL A 7 27.34 28.74 34.60
C VAL A 7 27.33 27.24 34.88
N ASN A 8 26.54 26.87 35.85
CA ASN A 8 26.19 25.50 36.20
C ASN A 8 25.53 24.82 35.02
N ASN A 9 26.22 23.84 34.45
CA ASN A 9 25.71 22.93 33.43
C ASN A 9 24.98 21.78 34.14
N ASN A 10 23.67 21.92 34.32
CA ASN A 10 22.77 20.83 34.68
C ASN A 10 21.46 20.96 33.90
N GLN A 11 21.51 20.73 32.60
CA GLN A 11 20.33 20.40 31.79
C GLN A 11 20.48 18.97 31.28
N SER A 12 19.66 18.15 31.90
CA SER A 12 19.41 16.75 31.54
C SER A 12 19.18 16.58 30.05
N ASP A 13 20.08 15.85 29.39
CA ASP A 13 19.94 15.24 28.09
C ASP A 13 18.76 14.25 28.11
N SER A 14 17.55 14.73 27.86
CA SER A 14 16.44 13.90 27.39
C SER A 14 16.46 13.84 25.87
N ALA A 15 17.56 13.33 25.30
CA ALA A 15 17.56 12.91 23.92
C ALA A 15 16.46 11.87 23.75
N ALA A 16 15.45 12.23 22.96
CA ALA A 16 14.36 11.39 22.56
C ALA A 16 14.91 10.06 22.00
N ARG A 17 14.91 9.04 22.83
CA ARG A 17 15.02 7.65 22.39
C ARG A 17 13.76 7.38 21.57
N GLY A 18 13.92 7.32 20.25
CA GLY A 18 12.91 6.75 19.37
C GLY A 18 12.45 5.41 19.92
N PRO A 19 11.20 5.02 19.72
CA PRO A 19 10.69 3.77 20.24
C PRO A 19 11.63 2.65 19.76
N ARG A 20 12.21 1.91 20.72
CA ARG A 20 12.88 0.65 20.43
C ARG A 20 11.85 -0.22 19.72
N PRO A 21 12.19 -0.89 18.60
CA PRO A 21 11.31 -1.90 18.06
C PRO A 21 11.08 -2.92 19.17
N ASP A 22 9.81 -3.12 19.53
CA ASP A 22 9.42 -4.19 20.43
C ASP A 22 10.01 -5.50 19.89
N SER A 23 10.92 -6.09 20.65
CA SER A 23 11.47 -7.41 20.39
C SER A 23 10.33 -8.41 20.56
N GLY A 24 9.59 -8.69 19.46
CA GLY A 24 8.45 -9.59 19.45
C GLY A 24 7.31 -9.21 18.49
N SER A 25 7.46 -8.22 17.60
CA SER A 25 6.43 -7.97 16.59
C SER A 25 6.42 -9.12 15.59
N ALA A 26 5.36 -9.93 15.61
CA ALA A 26 5.14 -10.99 14.63
C ALA A 26 5.13 -10.42 13.21
N LEU A 27 5.78 -11.11 12.27
CA LEU A 27 5.82 -10.77 10.85
C LEU A 27 4.39 -10.70 10.27
N GLY A 28 4.12 -9.67 9.45
CA GLY A 28 2.85 -9.52 8.75
C GLY A 28 2.31 -8.10 8.73
N ASN A 29 1.16 -7.94 8.07
CA ASN A 29 0.48 -6.66 7.84
C ASN A 29 -0.97 -6.67 8.34
N LEU A 30 -1.30 -7.43 9.38
CA LEU A 30 -2.67 -7.57 9.86
C LEU A 30 -3.28 -6.20 10.21
N PRO A 31 -4.53 -5.94 9.79
CA PRO A 31 -5.25 -4.76 10.22
C PRO A 31 -5.52 -4.79 11.73
N PRO A 32 -5.58 -3.62 12.41
CA PRO A 32 -5.89 -3.57 13.83
C PRO A 32 -7.35 -3.97 14.08
N GLU A 33 -7.60 -4.74 15.13
CA GLU A 33 -8.97 -4.96 15.61
C GLU A 33 -9.53 -3.67 16.21
N SER A 34 -10.47 -3.03 15.51
CA SER A 34 -11.03 -1.73 15.90
C SER A 34 -12.25 -1.83 16.84
N ALA A 35 -12.81 -3.01 17.03
CA ALA A 35 -14.00 -3.22 17.86
C ALA A 35 -13.95 -4.62 18.52
N SER A 36 -14.59 -4.74 19.70
CA SER A 36 -14.74 -6.00 20.42
C SER A 36 -15.36 -7.10 19.56
N PHE A 37 -14.92 -8.33 19.79
CA PHE A 37 -15.42 -9.53 19.15
C PHE A 37 -16.32 -10.29 20.14
N VAL A 38 -17.56 -10.56 19.74
CA VAL A 38 -18.57 -11.18 20.61
C VAL A 38 -18.97 -12.54 20.06
N GLY A 39 -18.99 -13.56 20.92
CA GLY A 39 -19.43 -14.93 20.61
C GLY A 39 -18.50 -15.69 19.67
N ARG A 40 -19.03 -16.71 19.00
CA ARG A 40 -18.37 -17.55 17.99
C ARG A 40 -17.18 -18.36 18.49
N GLU A 41 -17.14 -18.69 19.78
CA GLU A 41 -16.09 -19.55 20.34
C GLU A 41 -15.98 -20.91 19.62
N PRO A 42 -17.11 -21.61 19.28
CA PRO A 42 -17.05 -22.86 18.53
C PRO A 42 -16.47 -22.71 17.13
N GLU A 43 -16.89 -21.67 16.39
CA GLU A 43 -16.40 -21.40 15.03
C GLU A 43 -14.91 -21.02 15.04
N LEU A 44 -14.46 -20.23 16.03
CA LEU A 44 -13.04 -19.91 16.22
C LEU A 44 -12.23 -21.15 16.53
N GLY A 45 -12.71 -22.01 17.43
CA GLY A 45 -12.07 -23.28 17.78
C GLY A 45 -11.91 -24.18 16.55
N HIS A 46 -12.99 -24.31 15.77
CA HIS A 46 -13.00 -25.11 14.54
C HIS A 46 -12.06 -24.54 13.47
N LEU A 47 -12.10 -23.22 13.24
CA LEU A 47 -11.22 -22.56 12.26
C LEU A 47 -9.75 -22.68 12.66
N ASN A 48 -9.42 -22.48 13.93
CA ASN A 48 -8.07 -22.67 14.45
C ASN A 48 -7.55 -24.10 14.28
N HIS A 49 -8.41 -25.09 14.40
CA HIS A 49 -8.08 -26.49 14.12
C HIS A 49 -7.80 -26.70 12.63
N LEU A 50 -8.68 -26.23 11.75
CA LEU A 50 -8.51 -26.33 10.30
C LEU A 50 -7.24 -25.62 9.78
N LEU A 51 -6.89 -24.46 10.33
CA LEU A 51 -5.67 -23.72 9.98
C LEU A 51 -4.37 -24.48 10.27
N ARG A 52 -4.41 -25.53 11.10
CA ARG A 52 -3.28 -26.42 11.38
C ARG A 52 -3.22 -27.61 10.44
N GLU A 53 -4.38 -28.07 9.95
CA GLU A 53 -4.49 -29.34 9.20
C GLU A 53 -4.69 -29.15 7.70
N ARG A 54 -5.21 -28.00 7.28
CA ARG A 54 -5.59 -27.73 5.91
C ARG A 54 -4.78 -26.58 5.33
N ARG A 55 -4.49 -26.68 4.05
CA ARG A 55 -3.71 -25.64 3.33
C ARG A 55 -4.60 -24.60 2.63
N LEU A 56 -5.88 -24.90 2.37
CA LEU A 56 -6.84 -23.99 1.78
C LEU A 56 -8.16 -24.06 2.52
N ILE A 57 -8.56 -22.94 3.12
CA ILE A 57 -9.83 -22.78 3.83
C ILE A 57 -10.56 -21.58 3.26
N THR A 58 -11.86 -21.75 2.96
CA THR A 58 -12.71 -20.66 2.47
C THR A 58 -13.88 -20.45 3.43
N LEU A 59 -13.95 -19.26 4.02
CA LEU A 59 -15.09 -18.81 4.82
C LEU A 59 -16.16 -18.27 3.89
N THR A 60 -17.32 -18.94 3.83
CA THR A 60 -18.44 -18.51 3.02
C THR A 60 -19.58 -17.97 3.88
N GLY A 61 -20.49 -17.20 3.29
CA GLY A 61 -21.70 -16.70 3.96
C GLY A 61 -22.11 -15.33 3.45
N VAL A 62 -23.28 -14.87 3.90
CA VAL A 62 -23.90 -13.62 3.45
C VAL A 62 -23.06 -12.38 3.80
N GLY A 63 -23.31 -11.26 3.07
CA GLY A 63 -22.71 -9.97 3.39
C GLY A 63 -23.06 -9.55 4.82
N GLY A 64 -22.10 -8.95 5.55
CA GLY A 64 -22.32 -8.47 6.91
C GLY A 64 -22.37 -9.53 8.01
N VAL A 65 -22.21 -10.83 7.67
CA VAL A 65 -22.24 -11.93 8.66
C VAL A 65 -20.97 -12.00 9.53
N GLY A 66 -19.90 -11.30 9.14
CA GLY A 66 -18.67 -11.21 9.93
C GLY A 66 -17.56 -12.16 9.51
N LYS A 67 -17.49 -12.61 8.24
CA LYS A 67 -16.42 -13.47 7.69
C LYS A 67 -15.02 -12.89 7.94
N SER A 68 -14.77 -11.66 7.50
CA SER A 68 -13.49 -10.97 7.65
C SER A 68 -13.10 -10.78 9.12
N ARG A 69 -14.07 -10.50 10.01
CA ARG A 69 -13.81 -10.38 11.45
C ARG A 69 -13.45 -11.72 12.09
N LEU A 70 -14.14 -12.80 11.69
CA LEU A 70 -13.82 -14.16 12.16
C LEU A 70 -12.42 -14.58 11.68
N ALA A 71 -12.11 -14.32 10.39
CA ALA A 71 -10.77 -14.56 9.84
C ALA A 71 -9.70 -13.79 10.62
N LEU A 72 -9.88 -12.47 10.81
CA LEU A 72 -8.92 -11.64 11.54
C LEU A 72 -8.70 -12.12 12.98
N ARG A 73 -9.77 -12.46 13.69
CA ARG A 73 -9.71 -12.96 15.06
C ARG A 73 -8.96 -14.28 15.16
N ALA A 74 -9.22 -15.21 14.25
CA ALA A 74 -8.54 -16.50 14.19
C ALA A 74 -7.04 -16.35 13.94
N VAL A 75 -6.65 -15.52 12.97
CA VAL A 75 -5.24 -15.35 12.60
C VAL A 75 -4.45 -14.54 13.62
N THR A 76 -5.11 -13.63 14.36
CA THR A 76 -4.46 -12.87 15.44
C THR A 76 -4.06 -13.79 16.59
N GLY A 77 -4.87 -14.81 16.92
CA GLY A 77 -4.55 -15.83 17.92
C GLY A 77 -3.48 -16.84 17.48
N GLY A 78 -3.34 -17.05 16.15
CA GLY A 78 -2.39 -17.99 15.55
C GLY A 78 -1.03 -17.42 15.14
N ARG A 79 -0.75 -16.16 15.40
CA ARG A 79 0.48 -15.46 14.98
C ARG A 79 1.79 -16.18 15.32
N GLN A 80 1.82 -16.89 16.44
CA GLN A 80 3.03 -17.56 16.93
C GLN A 80 3.36 -18.87 16.20
N THR A 81 2.51 -19.34 15.29
CA THR A 81 2.65 -20.67 14.67
C THR A 81 3.24 -20.65 13.26
N ARG A 82 3.44 -19.48 12.63
CA ARG A 82 3.97 -19.35 11.27
C ARG A 82 5.30 -18.61 11.27
N ARG A 83 6.36 -19.30 10.83
CA ARG A 83 7.73 -18.76 10.82
C ARG A 83 7.84 -17.46 10.02
N ASP A 84 7.19 -17.42 8.84
CA ASP A 84 7.28 -16.28 7.90
C ASP A 84 6.03 -15.37 7.97
N GLY A 85 5.22 -15.50 9.04
CA GLY A 85 4.18 -14.55 9.41
C GLY A 85 2.80 -14.78 8.80
N VAL A 86 1.95 -13.76 9.00
CA VAL A 86 0.55 -13.73 8.52
C VAL A 86 0.35 -12.48 7.68
N TRP A 87 -0.12 -12.66 6.45
CA TRP A 87 -0.26 -11.59 5.47
C TRP A 87 -1.70 -11.43 5.04
N TRP A 88 -2.21 -10.22 5.18
CA TRP A 88 -3.59 -9.86 4.84
C TRP A 88 -3.63 -9.09 3.52
N VAL A 89 -4.47 -9.57 2.60
CA VAL A 89 -4.72 -8.96 1.30
C VAL A 89 -6.19 -8.57 1.22
N GLU A 90 -6.47 -7.28 1.25
CA GLU A 90 -7.82 -6.75 1.06
C GLU A 90 -8.10 -6.62 -0.44
N LEU A 91 -9.02 -7.42 -0.98
CA LEU A 91 -9.36 -7.44 -2.40
C LEU A 91 -10.59 -6.61 -2.74
N SER A 92 -11.35 -6.16 -1.74
CA SER A 92 -12.56 -5.35 -1.94
C SER A 92 -12.36 -4.10 -2.84
N PRO A 93 -11.22 -3.37 -2.79
CA PRO A 93 -10.98 -2.24 -3.67
C PRO A 93 -10.51 -2.60 -5.09
N LEU A 94 -10.12 -3.86 -5.31
CA LEU A 94 -9.56 -4.31 -6.59
C LEU A 94 -10.67 -4.53 -7.62
N ARG A 95 -10.61 -3.85 -8.76
CA ARG A 95 -11.60 -3.96 -9.86
C ARG A 95 -11.04 -4.69 -11.07
N ASP A 96 -9.77 -4.46 -11.39
CA ASP A 96 -9.09 -5.11 -12.51
C ASP A 96 -8.46 -6.42 -12.05
N PRO A 97 -8.94 -7.58 -12.54
CA PRO A 97 -8.38 -8.88 -12.20
C PRO A 97 -6.89 -9.03 -12.51
N ALA A 98 -6.40 -8.34 -13.55
CA ALA A 98 -4.99 -8.38 -13.96
C ALA A 98 -4.03 -7.82 -12.89
N LEU A 99 -4.54 -7.06 -11.93
CA LEU A 99 -3.74 -6.51 -10.82
C LEU A 99 -3.78 -7.38 -9.55
N LEU A 100 -4.39 -8.58 -9.59
CA LEU A 100 -4.50 -9.45 -8.41
C LEU A 100 -3.12 -9.82 -7.86
N SER A 101 -2.23 -10.33 -8.72
CA SER A 101 -0.88 -10.74 -8.33
C SER A 101 -0.04 -9.58 -7.80
N ALA A 102 -0.17 -8.39 -8.41
CA ALA A 102 0.47 -7.17 -7.93
C ALA A 102 -0.05 -6.77 -6.53
N THR A 103 -1.35 -6.94 -6.28
CA THR A 103 -1.96 -6.66 -4.98
C THR A 103 -1.46 -7.62 -3.91
N VAL A 104 -1.35 -8.91 -4.22
CA VAL A 104 -0.79 -9.92 -3.33
C VAL A 104 0.69 -9.67 -3.07
N ALA A 105 1.49 -9.40 -4.10
CA ALA A 105 2.91 -9.09 -4.00
C ALA A 105 3.16 -7.88 -3.09
N HIS A 106 2.43 -6.81 -3.30
CA HIS A 106 2.51 -5.62 -2.45
C HIS A 106 2.18 -5.93 -0.99
N ALA A 107 1.10 -6.67 -0.74
CA ALA A 107 0.68 -7.03 0.62
C ALA A 107 1.73 -7.85 1.37
N VAL A 108 2.36 -8.84 0.71
CA VAL A 108 3.43 -9.66 1.31
C VAL A 108 4.79 -8.95 1.32
N GLY A 109 4.84 -7.74 0.81
CA GLY A 109 6.06 -6.95 0.78
C GLY A 109 7.07 -7.40 -0.27
N LEU A 110 6.64 -8.09 -1.31
CA LEU A 110 7.45 -8.35 -2.49
C LEU A 110 7.45 -7.10 -3.36
N ALA A 111 8.61 -6.52 -3.58
CA ALA A 111 8.76 -5.43 -4.54
C ALA A 111 8.96 -6.03 -5.93
N ASP A 112 8.25 -5.50 -6.85
CA ASP A 112 7.92 -6.00 -8.14
C ASP A 112 8.88 -5.50 -9.24
N HIS A 113 10.16 -5.85 -9.13
CA HIS A 113 11.22 -5.37 -10.02
C HIS A 113 11.73 -6.44 -11.00
N SER A 114 10.96 -7.51 -11.27
CA SER A 114 11.34 -8.60 -12.16
C SER A 114 10.77 -8.43 -13.56
N ALA A 115 11.47 -8.94 -14.57
CA ALA A 115 10.94 -9.07 -15.94
C ALA A 115 10.08 -10.33 -16.12
N ARG A 116 10.03 -11.23 -15.12
CA ARG A 116 9.19 -12.43 -15.13
C ARG A 116 7.74 -12.06 -14.84
N SER A 117 6.83 -12.98 -15.10
CA SER A 117 5.46 -12.81 -14.65
C SER A 117 5.42 -12.73 -13.13
N LEU A 118 4.52 -11.90 -12.60
CA LEU A 118 4.44 -11.69 -11.16
C LEU A 118 3.95 -12.95 -10.42
N ASP A 119 3.22 -13.83 -11.10
CA ASP A 119 2.79 -15.13 -10.58
C ASP A 119 4.00 -16.03 -10.33
N GLU A 120 4.94 -16.10 -11.30
CA GLU A 120 6.19 -16.85 -11.15
C GLU A 120 7.05 -16.30 -10.02
N GLU A 121 7.12 -14.98 -9.86
CA GLU A 121 7.86 -14.34 -8.77
C GLU A 121 7.25 -14.63 -7.40
N LEU A 122 5.92 -14.55 -7.29
CA LEU A 122 5.20 -14.91 -6.06
C LEU A 122 5.44 -16.39 -5.70
N CYS A 123 5.34 -17.27 -6.68
CA CYS A 123 5.62 -18.70 -6.50
C CYS A 123 7.06 -18.94 -6.01
N ALA A 124 8.03 -18.33 -6.66
CA ALA A 124 9.44 -18.43 -6.28
C ALA A 124 9.73 -17.84 -4.89
N TRP A 125 9.12 -16.70 -4.56
CA TRP A 125 9.28 -16.04 -3.28
C TRP A 125 8.66 -16.83 -2.12
N MET A 126 7.51 -17.52 -2.35
CA MET A 126 6.79 -18.28 -1.34
C MET A 126 7.30 -19.72 -1.18
N ALA A 127 8.08 -20.25 -2.13
CA ALA A 127 8.46 -21.67 -2.21
C ALA A 127 9.09 -22.25 -0.93
N ASP A 128 9.90 -21.49 -0.22
CA ASP A 128 10.62 -21.89 1.00
C ASP A 128 10.02 -21.32 2.30
N LYS A 129 8.83 -20.71 2.23
CA LYS A 129 8.22 -20.03 3.36
C LYS A 129 7.10 -20.83 4.04
N GLU A 130 6.99 -20.60 5.33
CA GLU A 130 5.90 -21.10 6.18
C GLU A 130 5.04 -19.91 6.60
N LEU A 131 4.12 -19.49 5.74
CA LEU A 131 3.27 -18.31 5.98
C LEU A 131 1.77 -18.62 5.84
N LEU A 132 0.96 -17.75 6.40
CA LEU A 132 -0.49 -17.72 6.21
C LEU A 132 -0.86 -16.50 5.38
N LEU A 133 -1.47 -16.74 4.23
CA LEU A 133 -2.01 -15.70 3.35
C LEU A 133 -3.51 -15.62 3.53
N VAL A 134 -4.02 -14.44 3.87
CA VAL A 134 -5.46 -14.17 3.97
C VAL A 134 -5.88 -13.34 2.76
N LEU A 135 -6.80 -13.88 1.94
CA LEU A 135 -7.44 -13.17 0.82
C LEU A 135 -8.84 -12.76 1.25
N ASP A 136 -9.05 -11.48 1.54
CA ASP A 136 -10.32 -10.98 2.06
C ASP A 136 -11.18 -10.38 0.96
N THR A 137 -12.47 -10.79 0.89
CA THR A 137 -13.49 -10.31 -0.04
C THR A 137 -13.19 -10.69 -1.50
N CYS A 138 -13.16 -12.01 -1.81
CA CYS A 138 -12.81 -12.55 -3.13
C CYS A 138 -13.99 -12.72 -4.10
N GLU A 139 -15.23 -12.46 -3.68
CA GLU A 139 -16.45 -12.82 -4.43
C GLU A 139 -16.54 -12.26 -5.84
N HIS A 140 -15.82 -11.20 -6.16
CA HIS A 140 -15.80 -10.57 -7.49
C HIS A 140 -14.59 -10.98 -8.34
N LEU A 141 -13.70 -11.82 -7.79
CA LEU A 141 -12.45 -12.29 -8.40
C LEU A 141 -12.25 -13.80 -8.20
N VAL A 142 -13.34 -14.56 -8.06
CA VAL A 142 -13.28 -16.01 -7.70
C VAL A 142 -12.43 -16.82 -8.67
N THR A 143 -12.58 -16.57 -9.97
CA THR A 143 -11.85 -17.30 -11.01
C THR A 143 -10.34 -17.03 -10.92
N GLU A 144 -9.95 -15.78 -10.82
CA GLU A 144 -8.55 -15.36 -10.77
C GLU A 144 -7.90 -15.80 -9.45
N CYS A 145 -8.61 -15.63 -8.33
CA CYS A 145 -8.15 -16.14 -7.03
C CYS A 145 -7.96 -17.67 -7.05
N ARG A 146 -8.85 -18.41 -7.73
CA ARG A 146 -8.70 -19.87 -7.88
C ARG A 146 -7.41 -20.23 -8.60
N HIS A 147 -7.11 -19.55 -9.73
CA HIS A 147 -5.89 -19.79 -10.50
C HIS A 147 -4.64 -19.45 -9.67
N LEU A 148 -4.54 -18.26 -9.16
CA LEU A 148 -3.39 -17.82 -8.37
C LEU A 148 -3.16 -18.70 -7.13
N VAL A 149 -4.20 -18.99 -6.35
CA VAL A 149 -4.11 -19.87 -5.17
C VAL A 149 -3.68 -21.29 -5.58
N GLY A 150 -4.15 -21.80 -6.72
CA GLY A 150 -3.76 -23.10 -7.24
C GLY A 150 -2.25 -23.18 -7.51
N GLU A 151 -1.68 -22.20 -8.21
CA GLU A 151 -0.25 -22.11 -8.52
C GLU A 151 0.61 -21.93 -7.27
N LEU A 152 0.20 -21.03 -6.35
CA LEU A 152 0.90 -20.80 -5.10
C LEU A 152 0.95 -22.06 -4.21
N LEU A 153 -0.17 -22.79 -4.09
CA LEU A 153 -0.22 -24.02 -3.31
C LEU A 153 0.59 -25.17 -3.92
N GLN A 154 0.77 -25.20 -5.24
CA GLN A 154 1.63 -26.19 -5.91
C GLN A 154 3.11 -25.89 -5.68
N SER A 155 3.51 -24.62 -5.72
CA SER A 155 4.91 -24.20 -5.64
C SER A 155 5.42 -24.05 -4.19
N ALA A 156 4.54 -23.76 -3.20
CA ALA A 156 4.89 -23.44 -1.83
C ALA A 156 4.30 -24.44 -0.82
N PRO A 157 5.02 -25.50 -0.43
CA PRO A 157 4.51 -26.54 0.50
C PRO A 157 4.15 -26.01 1.91
N GLY A 158 4.82 -24.98 2.39
CA GLY A 158 4.59 -24.33 3.69
C GLY A 158 3.49 -23.27 3.70
N LEU A 159 2.89 -22.98 2.55
CA LEU A 159 1.82 -21.98 2.43
C LEU A 159 0.48 -22.54 2.92
N THR A 160 -0.22 -21.74 3.74
CA THR A 160 -1.64 -21.89 4.05
C THR A 160 -2.40 -20.67 3.54
N VAL A 161 -3.57 -20.88 2.93
CA VAL A 161 -4.43 -19.80 2.42
C VAL A 161 -5.76 -19.82 3.13
N LEU A 162 -6.18 -18.68 3.65
CA LEU A 162 -7.51 -18.43 4.22
C LEU A 162 -8.23 -17.40 3.34
N VAL A 163 -9.39 -17.77 2.82
CA VAL A 163 -10.17 -16.94 1.91
C VAL A 163 -11.48 -16.53 2.59
N THR A 164 -11.93 -15.30 2.38
CA THR A 164 -13.31 -14.90 2.68
C THR A 164 -14.03 -14.55 1.39
N SER A 165 -15.22 -15.11 1.18
CA SER A 165 -16.00 -14.92 -0.04
C SER A 165 -17.50 -15.14 0.23
N ARG A 166 -18.37 -14.74 -0.67
CA ARG A 166 -19.79 -15.12 -0.64
C ARG A 166 -20.01 -16.52 -1.19
N GLU A 167 -19.11 -17.03 -2.00
CA GLU A 167 -19.13 -18.37 -2.62
C GLU A 167 -17.76 -19.05 -2.52
N PRO A 168 -17.70 -20.39 -2.62
CA PRO A 168 -16.43 -21.13 -2.64
C PRO A 168 -15.58 -20.77 -3.86
N LEU A 169 -14.25 -20.92 -3.73
CA LEU A 169 -13.35 -20.83 -4.90
C LEU A 169 -13.52 -22.01 -5.87
N GLY A 170 -13.92 -23.19 -5.35
CA GLY A 170 -14.04 -24.42 -6.12
C GLY A 170 -12.67 -25.03 -6.50
N SER A 171 -11.67 -24.82 -5.65
CA SER A 171 -10.30 -25.35 -5.84
C SER A 171 -10.15 -26.75 -5.26
N PRO A 172 -9.31 -27.64 -5.85
CA PRO A 172 -9.00 -28.94 -5.28
C PRO A 172 -8.41 -28.82 -3.87
N GLY A 173 -8.94 -29.61 -2.93
CA GLY A 173 -8.49 -29.60 -1.53
C GLY A 173 -9.02 -28.44 -0.67
N GLU A 174 -9.91 -27.63 -1.23
CA GLU A 174 -10.57 -26.54 -0.50
C GLU A 174 -11.46 -27.07 0.62
N GLN A 175 -11.29 -26.53 1.82
CA GLN A 175 -12.19 -26.76 2.95
C GLN A 175 -13.11 -25.55 3.09
N VAL A 176 -14.38 -25.74 2.77
CA VAL A 176 -15.39 -24.67 2.88
C VAL A 176 -15.99 -24.68 4.29
N VAL A 177 -16.06 -23.51 4.92
CA VAL A 177 -16.68 -23.28 6.23
C VAL A 177 -17.75 -22.20 6.07
N GLU A 178 -19.02 -22.60 6.24
CA GLU A 178 -20.14 -21.66 6.22
C GLU A 178 -20.19 -20.86 7.52
N VAL A 179 -20.03 -19.56 7.44
CA VAL A 179 -20.23 -18.62 8.56
C VAL A 179 -21.70 -18.25 8.64
N ARG A 180 -22.39 -18.78 9.65
CA ARG A 180 -23.83 -18.54 9.87
C ARG A 180 -24.05 -17.25 10.67
N PRO A 181 -25.25 -16.65 10.63
CA PRO A 181 -25.64 -15.60 11.58
C PRO A 181 -25.48 -16.02 13.03
N LEU A 182 -25.40 -15.04 13.94
CA LEU A 182 -25.32 -15.30 15.37
C LEU A 182 -26.63 -15.93 15.90
N PRO A 183 -26.57 -16.88 16.84
CA PRO A 183 -27.77 -17.44 17.45
C PRO A 183 -28.58 -16.36 18.17
N CYS A 184 -29.90 -16.37 17.97
CA CYS A 184 -30.83 -15.40 18.55
C CYS A 184 -31.65 -15.98 19.73
N GLU A 185 -31.49 -17.27 20.03
CA GLU A 185 -32.30 -17.95 21.03
C GLU A 185 -31.62 -17.94 22.42
N GLY A 186 -32.42 -17.66 23.43
CA GLY A 186 -31.97 -17.61 24.83
C GLY A 186 -31.54 -16.22 25.31
N PRO A 187 -31.57 -16.00 26.64
CA PRO A 187 -31.23 -14.70 27.24
C PRO A 187 -29.75 -14.31 27.11
N ASP A 188 -28.88 -15.30 26.89
CA ASP A 188 -27.43 -15.12 26.75
C ASP A 188 -26.95 -15.39 25.33
N SER A 189 -27.83 -15.19 24.31
CA SER A 189 -27.46 -15.44 22.93
C SER A 189 -26.42 -14.45 22.44
N ASP A 190 -25.51 -14.91 21.55
CA ASP A 190 -24.46 -14.06 20.97
C ASP A 190 -25.01 -12.85 20.24
N ALA A 191 -26.18 -13.00 19.57
CA ALA A 191 -26.84 -11.89 18.88
C ALA A 191 -27.30 -10.81 19.88
N LEU A 192 -27.88 -11.20 21.00
CA LEU A 192 -28.31 -10.28 22.06
C LEU A 192 -27.11 -9.61 22.74
N ALA A 193 -26.07 -10.37 23.01
CA ALA A 193 -24.82 -9.86 23.61
C ALA A 193 -24.19 -8.80 22.71
N LEU A 194 -24.09 -9.06 21.39
CA LEU A 194 -23.57 -8.08 20.41
C LEU A 194 -24.49 -6.83 20.32
N PHE A 195 -25.79 -7.03 20.22
CA PHE A 195 -26.74 -5.91 20.12
C PHE A 195 -26.66 -5.00 21.34
N ARG A 196 -26.64 -5.60 22.57
CA ARG A 196 -26.48 -4.89 23.84
C ARG A 196 -25.17 -4.09 23.86
N GLU A 197 -24.05 -4.73 23.52
CA GLU A 197 -22.74 -4.10 23.52
C GLU A 197 -22.71 -2.89 22.58
N ARG A 198 -23.21 -3.03 21.35
CA ARG A 198 -23.24 -1.94 20.36
C ARG A 198 -24.17 -0.80 20.77
N ALA A 199 -25.29 -1.13 21.39
CA ALA A 199 -26.22 -0.15 21.94
C ALA A 199 -25.59 0.66 23.08
N VAL A 200 -24.94 -0.02 24.03
CA VAL A 200 -24.26 0.59 25.18
C VAL A 200 -23.05 1.42 24.73
N ALA A 201 -22.27 0.95 23.76
CA ALA A 201 -21.18 1.71 23.18
C ALA A 201 -21.66 3.00 22.50
N ALA A 202 -22.85 2.95 21.88
CA ALA A 202 -23.49 4.11 21.29
C ALA A 202 -24.11 5.07 22.33
N THR A 203 -24.67 4.53 23.43
CA THR A 203 -25.37 5.27 24.48
C THR A 203 -25.20 4.54 25.80
N PRO A 204 -24.22 4.91 26.67
CA PRO A 204 -23.88 4.19 27.91
C PRO A 204 -25.06 4.00 28.86
N GLN A 205 -26.02 4.94 28.89
CA GLN A 205 -27.22 4.89 29.72
C GLN A 205 -28.13 3.68 29.39
N LEU A 206 -28.00 3.09 28.22
CA LEU A 206 -28.79 1.91 27.83
C LEU A 206 -28.40 0.63 28.60
N ALA A 207 -27.25 0.61 29.29
CA ALA A 207 -26.88 -0.54 30.08
C ALA A 207 -27.99 -0.93 31.09
N ALA A 208 -28.51 0.04 31.83
CA ALA A 208 -29.60 -0.15 32.77
C ALA A 208 -30.93 -0.57 32.10
N VAL A 209 -31.16 -0.11 30.87
CA VAL A 209 -32.37 -0.43 30.11
C VAL A 209 -32.45 -1.93 29.78
N PHE A 210 -31.34 -2.54 29.41
CA PHE A 210 -31.30 -3.98 29.10
C PHE A 210 -31.47 -4.87 30.33
N ASP A 211 -31.22 -4.34 31.53
CA ASP A 211 -31.36 -5.07 32.80
C ASP A 211 -32.79 -4.99 33.36
N GLU A 212 -33.70 -4.20 32.76
CA GLU A 212 -35.10 -4.12 33.19
C GLU A 212 -35.91 -5.34 32.78
N PRO A 213 -36.83 -5.84 33.64
CA PRO A 213 -37.68 -6.99 33.35
C PRO A 213 -38.48 -6.80 32.05
N GLY A 214 -38.46 -7.81 31.18
CA GLY A 214 -39.20 -7.82 29.91
C GLY A 214 -38.47 -7.16 28.73
N ARG A 215 -37.48 -6.32 28.95
CA ARG A 215 -36.75 -5.63 27.86
C ARG A 215 -35.81 -6.56 27.11
N ALA A 216 -35.25 -7.56 27.77
CA ALA A 216 -34.48 -8.61 27.12
C ALA A 216 -35.29 -9.37 26.05
N ALA A 217 -36.59 -9.59 26.29
CA ALA A 217 -37.48 -10.22 25.32
C ALA A 217 -37.69 -9.35 24.07
N VAL A 218 -37.87 -8.04 24.25
CA VAL A 218 -38.00 -7.08 23.13
C VAL A 218 -36.70 -7.00 22.33
N ALA A 219 -35.55 -7.00 23.00
CA ALA A 219 -34.24 -7.00 22.34
C ALA A 219 -34.01 -8.30 21.56
N THR A 220 -34.40 -9.45 22.13
CA THR A 220 -34.33 -10.75 21.43
C THR A 220 -35.20 -10.78 20.19
N GLU A 221 -36.40 -10.18 20.25
CA GLU A 221 -37.28 -10.04 19.09
C GLU A 221 -36.65 -9.20 17.97
N VAL A 222 -35.99 -8.08 18.32
CA VAL A 222 -35.18 -7.28 17.36
C VAL A 222 -34.08 -8.14 16.72
N CYS A 223 -33.37 -8.94 17.54
CA CYS A 223 -32.32 -9.84 17.02
C CYS A 223 -32.87 -10.88 16.03
N ARG A 224 -34.05 -11.44 16.30
CA ARG A 224 -34.69 -12.39 15.39
C ARG A 224 -35.12 -11.76 14.07
N TRP A 225 -35.73 -10.58 14.08
CA TRP A 225 -36.07 -9.89 12.83
C TRP A 225 -34.85 -9.56 11.98
N LEU A 226 -33.70 -9.35 12.62
CA LEU A 226 -32.44 -9.09 11.93
C LEU A 226 -31.64 -10.39 11.66
N ASP A 227 -32.27 -11.57 11.81
CA ASP A 227 -31.68 -12.91 11.59
C ASP A 227 -30.34 -13.12 12.29
N GLY A 228 -30.03 -12.38 13.37
CA GLY A 228 -28.73 -12.44 14.02
C GLY A 228 -27.54 -12.00 13.15
N ILE A 229 -27.77 -11.25 12.08
CA ILE A 229 -26.69 -10.76 11.20
C ILE A 229 -25.95 -9.61 11.90
N PRO A 230 -24.64 -9.75 12.22
CA PRO A 230 -23.89 -8.77 13.01
C PRO A 230 -24.01 -7.34 12.52
N LEU A 231 -23.85 -7.10 11.21
CA LEU A 231 -23.96 -5.75 10.65
C LEU A 231 -25.35 -5.16 10.83
N ALA A 232 -26.39 -5.96 10.69
CA ALA A 232 -27.78 -5.50 10.91
C ALA A 232 -28.01 -5.13 12.39
N LEU A 233 -27.46 -5.93 13.32
CA LEU A 233 -27.50 -5.65 14.76
C LEU A 233 -26.73 -4.38 15.12
N GLU A 234 -25.55 -4.15 14.54
CA GLU A 234 -24.75 -2.92 14.73
C GLU A 234 -25.53 -1.67 14.25
N LEU A 235 -26.16 -1.76 13.08
CA LEU A 235 -26.97 -0.68 12.54
C LEU A 235 -28.20 -0.39 13.42
N ALA A 236 -28.88 -1.40 13.92
CA ALA A 236 -30.02 -1.26 14.82
C ALA A 236 -29.60 -0.72 16.21
N GLY A 237 -28.50 -1.20 16.77
CA GLY A 237 -27.93 -0.73 18.04
C GLY A 237 -27.59 0.77 18.00
N ALA A 238 -27.02 1.26 16.90
CA ALA A 238 -26.71 2.67 16.72
C ALA A 238 -27.97 3.57 16.73
N ARG A 239 -29.15 3.04 16.43
CA ARG A 239 -30.42 3.79 16.43
C ARG A 239 -31.01 4.02 17.82
N LEU A 240 -30.60 3.26 18.81
CA LEU A 240 -31.03 3.45 20.20
C LEU A 240 -30.54 4.78 20.81
N ARG A 241 -29.71 5.53 20.10
CA ARG A 241 -29.44 6.95 20.39
C ARG A 241 -30.64 7.87 20.19
N LEU A 242 -31.53 7.51 19.25
CA LEU A 242 -32.64 8.34 18.78
C LEU A 242 -33.97 7.82 19.25
N TRP A 243 -34.11 6.52 19.48
CA TRP A 243 -35.35 5.83 19.80
C TRP A 243 -35.20 4.89 20.99
N THR A 244 -36.34 4.63 21.66
CA THR A 244 -36.35 3.57 22.66
C THR A 244 -36.29 2.19 21.99
N LEU A 245 -35.97 1.16 22.79
CA LEU A 245 -35.94 -0.22 22.33
C LEU A 245 -37.29 -0.64 21.72
N GLU A 246 -38.41 -0.28 22.37
CA GLU A 246 -39.77 -0.61 21.92
C GLU A 246 -40.16 0.13 20.63
N GLN A 247 -39.69 1.37 20.46
CA GLN A 247 -39.92 2.13 19.22
C GLN A 247 -39.14 1.48 18.07
N THR A 248 -37.91 1.05 18.32
CA THR A 248 -37.07 0.34 17.36
C THR A 248 -37.73 -0.99 16.95
N ALA A 249 -38.15 -1.79 17.91
CA ALA A 249 -38.84 -3.07 17.69
C ALA A 249 -40.10 -2.88 16.83
N ARG A 250 -41.00 -1.97 17.23
CA ARG A 250 -42.22 -1.71 16.47
C ARG A 250 -42.02 -1.27 15.03
N ARG A 251 -41.02 -0.43 14.79
CA ARG A 251 -40.71 0.07 13.43
C ARG A 251 -40.08 -1.01 12.54
N LEU A 252 -39.23 -1.85 13.11
CA LEU A 252 -38.68 -3.01 12.41
C LEU A 252 -39.77 -4.03 12.07
N GLY A 253 -40.62 -4.41 13.04
CA GLY A 253 -41.71 -5.36 12.83
C GLY A 253 -42.64 -4.92 11.72
N ALA A 254 -43.17 -3.67 11.78
CA ALA A 254 -44.05 -3.14 10.76
C ALA A 254 -43.44 -3.20 9.34
N ARG A 255 -42.13 -3.03 9.20
CA ARG A 255 -41.43 -3.10 7.91
C ARG A 255 -41.30 -4.51 7.38
N PHE A 256 -40.93 -5.48 8.26
CA PHE A 256 -40.85 -6.87 7.87
C PHE A 256 -42.24 -7.43 7.50
N ASP A 257 -43.30 -7.02 8.19
CA ASP A 257 -44.68 -7.38 7.82
C ASP A 257 -45.04 -6.89 6.42
N MET A 258 -44.71 -5.62 6.09
CA MET A 258 -44.97 -5.07 4.76
C MET A 258 -44.18 -5.79 3.64
N LEU A 259 -43.01 -6.34 3.95
CA LEU A 259 -42.17 -7.05 2.97
C LEU A 259 -42.55 -8.53 2.83
N ALA A 260 -43.15 -9.13 3.85
CA ALA A 260 -43.72 -10.48 3.81
C ALA A 260 -44.86 -10.61 2.80
N ASP A 261 -45.58 -9.52 2.54
CA ASP A 261 -46.69 -9.45 1.57
C ASP A 261 -46.22 -9.32 0.11
N THR A 262 -44.96 -8.92 -0.13
CA THR A 262 -44.37 -8.77 -1.48
C THR A 262 -43.55 -10.01 -1.84
N ARG A 263 -44.20 -10.97 -2.54
CA ARG A 263 -43.59 -12.22 -3.03
C ARG A 263 -42.56 -11.94 -4.14
N THR A 264 -41.29 -11.64 -3.77
CA THR A 264 -40.17 -11.73 -4.69
C THR A 264 -39.16 -12.74 -4.16
N ALA A 265 -38.80 -13.72 -4.99
CA ALA A 265 -38.03 -14.92 -4.64
C ALA A 265 -36.53 -14.64 -4.51
N LEU A 266 -36.12 -13.83 -3.54
CA LEU A 266 -34.71 -13.72 -3.13
C LEU A 266 -34.49 -14.59 -1.87
N VAL A 267 -33.27 -15.15 -1.72
CA VAL A 267 -32.90 -15.91 -0.53
C VAL A 267 -33.19 -15.06 0.73
N PRO A 268 -33.95 -15.56 1.73
CA PRO A 268 -34.46 -14.77 2.86
C PRO A 268 -33.41 -13.90 3.58
N ARG A 269 -32.19 -14.43 3.76
CA ARG A 269 -31.10 -13.74 4.47
C ARG A 269 -30.49 -12.55 3.72
N HIS A 270 -30.46 -12.57 2.38
CA HIS A 270 -30.09 -11.40 1.56
C HIS A 270 -31.14 -10.29 1.67
N GLN A 271 -32.40 -10.70 1.76
CA GLN A 271 -33.52 -9.77 1.93
C GLN A 271 -33.46 -9.06 3.28
N THR A 272 -33.11 -9.78 4.37
CA THR A 272 -32.96 -9.21 5.72
C THR A 272 -31.87 -8.15 5.76
N MET A 273 -30.69 -8.43 5.18
CA MET A 273 -29.60 -7.45 5.16
C MET A 273 -29.97 -6.20 4.34
N ARG A 274 -30.54 -6.38 3.14
CA ARG A 274 -31.01 -5.27 2.31
C ARG A 274 -32.13 -4.46 2.99
N THR A 275 -33.00 -5.12 3.74
CA THR A 275 -34.05 -4.50 4.56
C THR A 275 -33.45 -3.66 5.69
N ALA A 276 -32.45 -4.18 6.43
CA ALA A 276 -31.80 -3.48 7.54
C ALA A 276 -31.02 -2.25 7.04
N VAL A 277 -30.30 -2.37 5.93
CA VAL A 277 -29.59 -1.25 5.31
C VAL A 277 -30.57 -0.20 4.76
N GLY A 278 -31.63 -0.64 4.06
CA GLY A 278 -32.70 0.24 3.56
C GLY A 278 -33.43 0.98 4.68
N TRP A 279 -33.70 0.30 5.80
CA TRP A 279 -34.25 0.94 6.99
C TRP A 279 -33.30 2.00 7.56
N SER A 280 -32.01 1.70 7.64
CA SER A 280 -30.99 2.69 8.04
C SER A 280 -30.96 3.89 7.10
N HIS A 281 -31.13 3.68 5.79
CA HIS A 281 -31.15 4.74 4.79
C HIS A 281 -32.40 5.64 4.96
N GLU A 282 -33.57 5.06 5.17
CA GLU A 282 -34.81 5.83 5.39
C GLU A 282 -34.75 6.75 6.61
N LEU A 283 -33.96 6.35 7.62
CA LEU A 283 -33.75 7.11 8.84
C LEU A 283 -32.69 8.22 8.73
N CYS A 284 -32.01 8.28 7.61
CA CYS A 284 -31.10 9.38 7.30
C CYS A 284 -31.87 10.61 6.82
N GLU A 285 -31.38 11.81 7.19
CA GLU A 285 -31.86 13.06 6.62
C GLU A 285 -31.62 13.11 5.11
N PRO A 286 -32.34 13.91 4.34
CA PRO A 286 -32.18 13.99 2.87
C PRO A 286 -30.74 14.26 2.43
N LEU A 287 -29.99 15.13 3.12
CA LEU A 287 -28.58 15.40 2.82
C LEU A 287 -27.65 14.26 3.21
N GLU A 288 -27.98 13.50 4.24
CA GLU A 288 -27.24 12.30 4.63
C GLU A 288 -27.42 11.18 3.60
N ARG A 289 -28.64 10.96 3.09
CA ARG A 289 -28.90 9.99 2.02
C ARG A 289 -28.15 10.35 0.75
N LEU A 290 -28.15 11.63 0.37
CA LEU A 290 -27.40 12.11 -0.79
C LEU A 290 -25.91 11.94 -0.61
N LEU A 291 -25.37 12.30 0.57
CA LEU A 291 -23.94 12.11 0.86
C LEU A 291 -23.57 10.62 0.86
N TRP A 292 -24.39 9.76 1.47
CA TRP A 292 -24.18 8.31 1.44
C TRP A 292 -24.10 7.77 0.02
N ALA A 293 -25.06 8.12 -0.85
CA ALA A 293 -25.03 7.73 -2.25
C ALA A 293 -23.73 8.18 -2.94
N ARG A 294 -23.33 9.43 -2.76
CA ARG A 294 -22.11 9.98 -3.40
C ARG A 294 -20.83 9.41 -2.83
N LEU A 295 -20.76 9.07 -1.55
CA LEU A 295 -19.60 8.41 -0.94
C LEU A 295 -19.37 6.99 -1.46
N SER A 296 -20.36 6.35 -2.08
CA SER A 296 -20.25 4.98 -2.61
C SER A 296 -19.25 4.84 -3.76
N VAL A 297 -18.81 5.94 -4.37
CA VAL A 297 -17.77 5.92 -5.42
C VAL A 297 -16.38 5.64 -4.86
N PHE A 298 -16.14 5.90 -3.57
CA PHE A 298 -14.87 5.61 -2.93
C PHE A 298 -14.72 4.10 -2.69
N THR A 299 -13.55 3.58 -3.06
CA THR A 299 -13.16 2.19 -2.83
C THR A 299 -12.07 2.17 -1.75
N GLY A 300 -12.39 1.67 -0.56
CA GLY A 300 -11.49 1.75 0.60
C GLY A 300 -11.61 3.09 1.36
N ASP A 301 -10.51 3.50 1.98
CA ASP A 301 -10.48 4.67 2.86
C ASP A 301 -10.40 5.99 2.09
N PHE A 302 -10.99 7.05 2.65
CA PHE A 302 -10.92 8.42 2.11
C PHE A 302 -10.79 9.45 3.24
N ASP A 303 -10.32 10.65 2.92
CA ASP A 303 -10.27 11.78 3.85
C ASP A 303 -11.45 12.75 3.67
N VAL A 304 -11.62 13.69 4.62
CA VAL A 304 -12.69 14.69 4.55
C VAL A 304 -12.51 15.66 3.38
N GLY A 305 -11.28 15.91 2.95
CA GLY A 305 -10.97 16.78 1.81
C GLY A 305 -11.48 16.18 0.50
N ALA A 306 -11.22 14.88 0.29
CA ALA A 306 -11.73 14.12 -0.85
C ALA A 306 -13.26 14.05 -0.82
N ALA A 307 -13.86 13.72 0.33
CA ALA A 307 -15.32 13.69 0.47
C ALA A 307 -15.94 15.06 0.13
N ARG A 308 -15.34 16.16 0.57
CA ARG A 308 -15.79 17.53 0.27
C ARG A 308 -15.70 17.85 -1.23
N ALA A 309 -14.58 17.51 -1.86
CA ALA A 309 -14.34 17.81 -3.28
C ALA A 309 -15.25 17.00 -4.20
N VAL A 310 -15.43 15.70 -3.90
CA VAL A 310 -16.16 14.76 -4.75
C VAL A 310 -17.66 14.83 -4.53
N CYS A 311 -18.12 14.89 -3.27
CA CYS A 311 -19.53 14.74 -2.92
C CYS A 311 -20.30 16.05 -2.84
N SER A 312 -19.63 17.22 -2.87
CA SER A 312 -20.34 18.50 -2.83
C SER A 312 -21.06 18.82 -4.15
N GLY A 313 -22.02 19.73 -4.07
CA GLY A 313 -22.79 20.26 -5.22
C GLY A 313 -24.27 20.03 -5.13
N GLY A 314 -25.04 20.85 -5.87
CA GLY A 314 -26.49 20.87 -5.80
C GLY A 314 -26.96 21.22 -4.38
N PRO A 315 -27.83 20.40 -3.75
CA PRO A 315 -28.35 20.68 -2.42
C PRO A 315 -27.31 20.49 -1.28
N LEU A 316 -26.14 19.87 -1.55
CA LEU A 316 -25.08 19.62 -0.57
C LEU A 316 -23.86 20.54 -0.82
N PRO A 317 -23.78 21.73 -0.22
CA PRO A 317 -22.64 22.61 -0.35
C PRO A 317 -21.42 22.06 0.41
N ALA A 318 -20.21 22.35 -0.09
CA ALA A 318 -18.95 21.86 0.47
C ALA A 318 -18.77 22.14 1.98
N SER A 319 -19.28 23.26 2.46
CA SER A 319 -19.25 23.65 3.88
C SER A 319 -20.09 22.76 4.81
N ARG A 320 -21.06 22.00 4.26
CA ARG A 320 -21.92 21.10 5.03
C ARG A 320 -21.44 19.66 5.04
N VAL A 321 -20.57 19.26 4.09
CA VAL A 321 -20.16 17.84 3.92
C VAL A 321 -19.62 17.25 5.22
N GLU A 322 -18.74 17.92 5.92
CA GLU A 322 -18.13 17.41 7.15
C GLU A 322 -19.16 17.17 8.26
N ARG A 323 -20.10 18.10 8.46
CA ARG A 323 -21.19 17.93 9.45
C ARG A 323 -22.12 16.76 9.07
N VAL A 324 -22.47 16.63 7.80
CA VAL A 324 -23.34 15.55 7.31
C VAL A 324 -22.61 14.21 7.41
N LEU A 325 -21.30 14.17 7.13
CA LEU A 325 -20.46 13.00 7.30
C LEU A 325 -20.40 12.54 8.78
N ALA A 326 -20.29 13.50 9.71
CA ALA A 326 -20.37 13.19 11.14
C ALA A 326 -21.70 12.55 11.53
N GLY A 327 -22.81 12.96 10.90
CA GLY A 327 -24.13 12.33 11.04
C GLY A 327 -24.15 10.88 10.57
N LEU A 328 -23.52 10.58 9.42
CA LEU A 328 -23.38 9.21 8.92
C LEU A 328 -22.48 8.35 9.81
N VAL A 329 -21.43 8.92 10.39
CA VAL A 329 -20.56 8.22 11.37
C VAL A 329 -21.37 7.89 12.63
N ALA A 330 -22.14 8.85 13.17
CA ALA A 330 -23.01 8.63 14.33
C ALA A 330 -24.07 7.54 14.10
N LYS A 331 -24.43 7.29 12.84
CA LYS A 331 -25.40 6.27 12.40
C LYS A 331 -24.76 4.94 11.98
N SER A 332 -23.45 4.79 12.18
CA SER A 332 -22.65 3.60 11.81
C SER A 332 -22.70 3.24 10.32
N VAL A 333 -23.06 4.18 9.44
CA VAL A 333 -23.02 4.03 7.98
C VAL A 333 -21.58 4.19 7.48
N VAL A 334 -20.84 5.12 8.09
CA VAL A 334 -19.42 5.36 7.81
C VAL A 334 -18.63 5.12 9.10
N ARG A 335 -17.50 4.45 9.00
CA ARG A 335 -16.54 4.27 10.10
C ARG A 335 -15.47 5.34 10.02
N ARG A 336 -15.06 5.81 11.17
CA ARG A 336 -13.93 6.75 11.34
C ARG A 336 -12.77 6.01 11.99
N SER A 337 -11.58 6.18 11.45
CA SER A 337 -10.33 5.66 12.01
C SER A 337 -9.26 6.74 12.04
N GLU A 338 -8.32 6.62 12.98
CA GLU A 338 -7.12 7.47 13.02
C GLU A 338 -5.95 6.64 12.50
N ALA A 339 -5.50 6.94 11.28
CA ALA A 339 -4.37 6.26 10.67
C ALA A 339 -3.05 6.92 11.10
N ARG A 340 -2.10 6.13 11.61
CA ARG A 340 -0.77 6.65 11.98
C ARG A 340 -0.09 7.30 10.77
N GLY A 341 0.07 8.62 10.82
CA GLY A 341 0.74 9.40 9.77
C GLY A 341 -0.12 9.81 8.57
N ALA A 342 -1.40 9.38 8.48
CA ALA A 342 -2.32 9.77 7.42
C ALA A 342 -3.55 10.56 7.92
N GLY A 343 -3.61 10.86 9.24
CA GLY A 343 -4.72 11.60 9.84
C GLY A 343 -6.02 10.81 9.94
N THR A 344 -7.13 11.53 10.07
CA THR A 344 -8.47 10.92 10.16
C THR A 344 -8.91 10.37 8.81
N ARG A 345 -9.24 9.08 8.77
CA ARG A 345 -9.76 8.36 7.59
C ARG A 345 -11.19 7.90 7.83
N TYR A 346 -11.93 7.77 6.74
CA TYR A 346 -13.32 7.32 6.74
C TYR A 346 -13.46 6.13 5.80
N THR A 347 -14.23 5.11 6.21
CA THR A 347 -14.46 3.88 5.43
C THR A 347 -15.92 3.53 5.46
N MET A 348 -16.43 3.02 4.35
CA MET A 348 -17.77 2.45 4.22
C MET A 348 -17.65 0.95 3.95
N LEU A 349 -18.39 0.13 4.72
CA LEU A 349 -18.41 -1.31 4.46
C LEU A 349 -19.01 -1.61 3.08
N ASP A 350 -18.51 -2.65 2.40
CA ASP A 350 -18.92 -2.98 1.03
C ASP A 350 -20.43 -3.14 0.87
N THR A 351 -21.09 -3.87 1.76
CA THR A 351 -22.55 -4.03 1.70
C THR A 351 -23.31 -2.70 1.80
N ILE A 352 -22.79 -1.75 2.61
CA ILE A 352 -23.36 -0.40 2.74
C ILE A 352 -23.05 0.45 1.51
N ARG A 353 -21.85 0.29 0.95
CA ARG A 353 -21.39 0.96 -0.26
C ARG A 353 -22.18 0.50 -1.50
N GLU A 354 -22.40 -0.82 -1.66
CA GLU A 354 -23.24 -1.39 -2.72
C GLU A 354 -24.65 -0.78 -2.71
N PHE A 355 -25.28 -0.69 -1.54
CA PHE A 355 -26.59 -0.05 -1.40
C PHE A 355 -26.57 1.43 -1.78
N GLY A 356 -25.51 2.16 -1.37
CA GLY A 356 -25.31 3.57 -1.75
C GLY A 356 -25.14 3.76 -3.25
N LEU A 357 -24.43 2.82 -3.92
CA LEU A 357 -24.21 2.84 -5.37
C LEU A 357 -25.53 2.57 -6.15
N ASP A 358 -26.36 1.62 -5.67
CA ASP A 358 -27.68 1.39 -6.22
C ASP A 358 -28.50 2.70 -6.19
N TRP A 359 -28.47 3.39 -5.04
CA TRP A 359 -29.16 4.66 -4.87
C TRP A 359 -28.58 5.79 -5.74
N LEU A 360 -27.24 5.87 -5.86
CA LEU A 360 -26.58 6.83 -6.76
C LEU A 360 -26.97 6.59 -8.22
N THR A 361 -27.18 5.33 -8.59
CA THR A 361 -27.68 4.93 -9.93
C THR A 361 -29.10 5.42 -10.16
N GLU A 362 -29.99 5.26 -9.18
CA GLU A 362 -31.37 5.78 -9.25
C GLU A 362 -31.41 7.31 -9.36
N LEU A 363 -30.47 8.00 -8.71
CA LEU A 363 -30.32 9.46 -8.82
C LEU A 363 -29.73 9.91 -10.18
N GLY A 364 -29.20 9.00 -11.00
CA GLY A 364 -28.54 9.31 -12.28
C GLY A 364 -27.21 10.07 -12.13
N GLU A 365 -26.59 10.06 -10.94
CA GLU A 365 -25.38 10.84 -10.65
C GLU A 365 -24.08 10.02 -10.74
N VAL A 366 -24.09 8.71 -11.03
CA VAL A 366 -22.91 7.83 -11.01
C VAL A 366 -21.76 8.41 -11.80
N ARG A 367 -21.98 8.76 -13.08
CA ARG A 367 -20.92 9.30 -13.93
C ARG A 367 -20.39 10.62 -13.41
N THR A 368 -21.27 11.54 -13.04
CA THR A 368 -20.88 12.87 -12.56
C THR A 368 -20.01 12.82 -11.31
N VAL A 369 -20.36 11.93 -10.37
CA VAL A 369 -19.58 11.78 -9.10
C VAL A 369 -18.27 11.03 -9.36
N ALA A 370 -18.27 10.01 -10.23
CA ALA A 370 -17.07 9.30 -10.65
C ALA A 370 -16.09 10.22 -11.40
N ASP A 371 -16.58 11.10 -12.28
CA ASP A 371 -15.74 12.12 -12.96
C ASP A 371 -15.10 13.07 -11.94
N ARG A 372 -15.85 13.55 -10.93
CA ARG A 372 -15.30 14.40 -9.86
C ARG A 372 -14.23 13.67 -9.04
N HIS A 373 -14.48 12.41 -8.71
CA HIS A 373 -13.53 11.56 -8.01
C HIS A 373 -12.23 11.45 -8.83
N ALA A 374 -12.32 11.06 -10.08
CA ALA A 374 -11.16 10.87 -10.95
C ALA A 374 -10.37 12.18 -11.14
N HIS A 375 -11.04 13.31 -11.38
CA HIS A 375 -10.38 14.62 -11.51
C HIS A 375 -9.71 15.08 -10.22
N TRP A 376 -10.30 14.78 -9.04
CA TRP A 376 -9.68 15.07 -7.74
C TRP A 376 -8.35 14.32 -7.59
N TYR A 377 -8.34 13.02 -7.87
CA TYR A 377 -7.14 12.20 -7.73
C TYR A 377 -6.10 12.48 -8.83
N ALA A 378 -6.51 12.83 -10.03
CA ALA A 378 -5.61 13.33 -11.06
C ALA A 378 -4.95 14.66 -10.64
N ALA A 379 -5.69 15.59 -10.05
CA ALA A 379 -5.13 16.83 -9.51
C ALA A 379 -4.18 16.57 -8.33
N LEU A 380 -4.51 15.62 -7.45
CA LEU A 380 -3.65 15.18 -6.34
C LEU A 380 -2.34 14.59 -6.87
N SER A 381 -2.38 13.74 -7.91
CA SER A 381 -1.21 13.12 -8.53
C SER A 381 -0.27 14.19 -9.13
N ARG A 382 -0.82 15.19 -9.84
CA ARG A 382 -0.04 16.34 -10.34
C ARG A 382 0.57 17.18 -9.22
N ALA A 383 -0.13 17.36 -8.10
CA ALA A 383 0.41 18.08 -6.95
C ALA A 383 1.55 17.29 -6.28
N ALA A 384 1.42 15.97 -6.19
CA ALA A 384 2.45 15.10 -5.65
C ALA A 384 3.70 15.07 -6.55
N ASP A 385 3.55 14.99 -7.88
CA ASP A 385 4.67 15.08 -8.84
C ASP A 385 5.47 16.37 -8.64
N ARG A 386 4.78 17.53 -8.60
CA ARG A 386 5.45 18.82 -8.35
C ARG A 386 6.10 18.95 -6.99
N GLY A 387 5.53 18.30 -5.97
CA GLY A 387 6.02 18.34 -4.58
C GLY A 387 7.02 17.24 -4.24
N TRP A 388 7.23 16.26 -5.13
CA TRP A 388 8.05 15.09 -4.83
C TRP A 388 9.51 15.43 -4.55
N LEU A 389 10.11 16.29 -5.37
CA LEU A 389 11.50 16.73 -5.18
C LEU A 389 11.57 17.96 -4.24
N GLY A 390 11.01 17.83 -3.04
CA GLY A 390 10.94 18.90 -2.06
C GLY A 390 10.91 18.40 -0.61
N PRO A 391 10.77 19.31 0.37
CA PRO A 391 10.88 18.96 1.79
C PRO A 391 9.74 18.06 2.30
N GLY A 392 8.58 18.06 1.62
CA GLY A 392 7.38 17.26 1.97
C GLY A 392 7.37 15.83 1.45
N GLN A 393 8.48 15.30 0.94
CA GLN A 393 8.56 14.02 0.23
C GLN A 393 8.04 12.83 1.04
N VAL A 394 8.33 12.75 2.35
CA VAL A 394 7.86 11.68 3.23
C VAL A 394 6.34 11.76 3.43
N ASP A 395 5.78 12.97 3.50
CA ASP A 395 4.34 13.16 3.66
C ASP A 395 3.60 12.82 2.35
N TRP A 396 4.20 13.16 1.20
CA TRP A 396 3.70 12.72 -0.12
C TRP A 396 3.71 11.20 -0.24
N TYR A 397 4.82 10.54 0.13
CA TYR A 397 4.91 9.08 0.14
C TYR A 397 3.77 8.45 0.96
N ARG A 398 3.61 8.90 2.21
CA ARG A 398 2.57 8.38 3.12
C ARG A 398 1.16 8.63 2.57
N ARG A 399 0.92 9.84 2.07
CA ARG A 399 -0.37 10.21 1.51
C ARG A 399 -0.72 9.39 0.27
N MET A 400 0.18 9.27 -0.69
CA MET A 400 -0.07 8.52 -1.92
C MET A 400 -0.27 7.03 -1.64
N THR A 401 0.47 6.46 -0.69
CA THR A 401 0.26 5.08 -0.22
C THR A 401 -1.13 4.90 0.40
N ALA A 402 -1.58 5.85 1.23
CA ALA A 402 -2.93 5.79 1.82
C ALA A 402 -4.05 5.96 0.77
N GLU A 403 -3.80 6.66 -0.33
CA GLU A 403 -4.77 6.89 -1.42
C GLU A 403 -4.69 5.84 -2.54
N HIS A 404 -3.86 4.80 -2.41
CA HIS A 404 -3.56 3.86 -3.50
C HIS A 404 -4.83 3.25 -4.15
N ALA A 405 -5.80 2.77 -3.35
CA ALA A 405 -7.06 2.23 -3.86
C ALA A 405 -7.86 3.28 -4.68
N GLN A 406 -7.83 4.52 -4.25
CA GLN A 406 -8.53 5.63 -4.92
C GLN A 406 -7.82 6.03 -6.23
N LEU A 407 -6.47 5.99 -6.25
CA LEU A 407 -5.68 6.24 -7.46
C LEU A 407 -5.98 5.22 -8.55
N ARG A 408 -6.06 3.93 -8.18
CA ARG A 408 -6.49 2.84 -9.09
C ARG A 408 -7.88 3.11 -9.66
N THR A 409 -8.85 3.39 -8.78
CA THR A 409 -10.23 3.67 -9.18
C THR A 409 -10.32 4.86 -10.14
N ALA A 410 -9.55 5.93 -9.88
CA ALA A 410 -9.49 7.10 -10.74
C ALA A 410 -8.89 6.78 -12.11
N LEU A 411 -7.77 6.07 -12.17
CA LEU A 411 -7.13 5.65 -13.42
C LEU A 411 -8.04 4.76 -14.26
N GLU A 412 -8.69 3.76 -13.65
CA GLU A 412 -9.65 2.90 -14.35
C GLU A 412 -10.81 3.70 -14.95
N HIS A 413 -11.38 4.63 -14.19
CA HIS A 413 -12.44 5.48 -14.70
C HIS A 413 -11.98 6.37 -15.86
N LEU A 414 -10.80 7.02 -15.74
CA LEU A 414 -10.24 7.89 -16.77
C LEU A 414 -9.88 7.13 -18.05
N LEU A 415 -9.36 5.92 -17.97
CA LEU A 415 -9.07 5.10 -19.15
C LEU A 415 -10.30 4.89 -20.05
N GLY A 416 -11.48 4.84 -19.46
CA GLY A 416 -12.74 4.69 -20.20
C GLY A 416 -13.42 6.02 -20.56
N SER A 417 -13.16 7.11 -19.84
CA SER A 417 -13.88 8.39 -19.98
C SER A 417 -13.05 9.54 -20.57
N ASP A 418 -11.76 9.61 -20.22
CA ASP A 418 -10.80 10.63 -20.67
C ASP A 418 -9.38 10.05 -20.71
N PRO A 419 -9.01 9.34 -21.80
CA PRO A 419 -7.70 8.70 -21.93
C PRO A 419 -6.52 9.68 -21.81
N THR A 420 -6.70 10.96 -22.19
CA THR A 420 -5.66 11.97 -22.06
C THR A 420 -5.38 12.29 -20.59
N ALA A 421 -6.41 12.48 -19.79
CA ALA A 421 -6.28 12.67 -18.36
C ALA A 421 -5.73 11.42 -17.66
N ALA A 422 -6.06 10.19 -18.13
CA ALA A 422 -5.46 8.94 -17.66
C ALA A 422 -3.95 8.92 -17.92
N LEU A 423 -3.52 9.32 -19.11
CA LEU A 423 -2.10 9.40 -19.50
C LEU A 423 -1.34 10.40 -18.64
N GLU A 424 -1.90 11.60 -18.44
CA GLU A 424 -1.32 12.62 -17.56
C GLU A 424 -1.18 12.13 -16.13
N MET A 425 -2.22 11.48 -15.59
CA MET A 425 -2.22 10.96 -14.23
C MET A 425 -1.21 9.82 -14.07
N ALA A 426 -1.18 8.87 -15.00
CA ALA A 426 -0.23 7.75 -14.94
C ALA A 426 1.23 8.24 -15.04
N GLY A 427 1.51 9.21 -15.92
CA GLY A 427 2.82 9.86 -16.04
C GLY A 427 3.22 10.64 -14.79
N ALA A 428 2.30 11.38 -14.16
CA ALA A 428 2.53 12.12 -12.93
C ALA A 428 2.83 11.22 -11.72
N LEU A 429 2.38 9.98 -11.74
CA LEU A 429 2.64 8.99 -10.69
C LEU A 429 3.98 8.24 -10.86
N TRP A 430 4.89 8.69 -11.71
CA TRP A 430 6.19 8.04 -11.96
C TRP A 430 6.95 7.67 -10.69
N PHE A 431 6.99 8.58 -9.70
CA PHE A 431 7.67 8.35 -8.42
C PHE A 431 6.98 7.26 -7.59
N PHE A 432 5.66 7.14 -7.70
CA PHE A 432 4.87 6.12 -7.02
C PHE A 432 5.16 4.74 -7.61
N TRP A 433 5.27 4.66 -8.94
CA TRP A 433 5.67 3.44 -9.62
C TRP A 433 7.12 3.06 -9.32
N PHE A 434 8.03 4.01 -9.48
CA PHE A 434 9.47 3.79 -9.41
C PHE A 434 9.99 3.69 -7.96
N SER A 435 9.69 4.67 -7.11
CA SER A 435 10.30 4.79 -5.77
C SER A 435 9.51 4.09 -4.67
N CYS A 436 8.19 3.89 -4.86
CA CYS A 436 7.31 3.30 -3.85
C CYS A 436 7.01 1.81 -4.09
N GLY A 437 7.57 1.20 -5.17
CA GLY A 437 7.54 -0.24 -5.39
C GLY A 437 6.30 -0.77 -6.12
N HIS A 438 5.61 0.05 -6.93
CA HIS A 438 4.44 -0.34 -7.72
C HIS A 438 4.76 -0.46 -9.23
N VAL A 439 5.86 -1.13 -9.58
CA VAL A 439 6.45 -1.07 -10.92
C VAL A 439 5.58 -1.72 -11.99
N HIS A 440 5.08 -2.95 -11.77
CA HIS A 440 4.21 -3.66 -12.73
C HIS A 440 2.86 -2.95 -12.90
N GLU A 441 2.28 -2.49 -11.81
CA GLU A 441 1.04 -1.74 -11.85
C GLU A 441 1.22 -0.45 -12.66
N GLY A 442 2.30 0.29 -12.39
CA GLY A 442 2.65 1.49 -13.14
C GLY A 442 2.85 1.21 -14.62
N ARG A 443 3.59 0.14 -14.97
CA ARG A 443 3.78 -0.30 -16.36
C ARG A 443 2.44 -0.61 -17.03
N ALA A 444 1.58 -1.38 -16.37
CA ALA A 444 0.28 -1.75 -16.91
C ALA A 444 -0.62 -0.53 -17.19
N PHE A 445 -0.71 0.41 -16.25
CA PHE A 445 -1.48 1.63 -16.43
C PHE A 445 -0.89 2.54 -17.52
N LEU A 446 0.43 2.74 -17.54
CA LEU A 446 1.11 3.54 -18.54
C LEU A 446 0.90 2.97 -19.95
N GLU A 447 1.10 1.66 -20.15
CA GLU A 447 0.89 1.00 -21.45
C GLU A 447 -0.58 1.08 -21.91
N ARG A 448 -1.54 0.91 -21.00
CA ARG A 448 -2.98 1.03 -21.32
C ARG A 448 -3.33 2.46 -21.70
N ALA A 449 -2.85 3.46 -20.94
CA ALA A 449 -3.12 4.87 -21.22
C ALA A 449 -2.47 5.32 -22.52
N MET A 450 -1.23 4.91 -22.81
CA MET A 450 -0.54 5.22 -24.07
C MET A 450 -1.22 4.61 -25.30
N ARG A 451 -1.83 3.43 -25.17
CA ARG A 451 -2.63 2.84 -26.25
C ARG A 451 -3.93 3.58 -26.53
N ALA A 452 -4.52 4.21 -25.53
CA ALA A 452 -5.82 4.84 -25.59
C ALA A 452 -5.76 6.36 -25.92
N ALA A 453 -4.65 7.03 -25.60
CA ALA A 453 -4.47 8.47 -25.73
C ALA A 453 -3.64 8.84 -27.00
N PRO A 454 -3.62 10.15 -27.41
CA PRO A 454 -2.75 10.63 -28.48
C PRO A 454 -1.26 10.42 -28.19
N CYS A 455 -0.50 9.93 -29.20
CA CYS A 455 0.92 9.61 -29.10
C CYS A 455 1.84 10.83 -29.31
N THR A 456 1.47 11.99 -28.78
CA THR A 456 2.24 13.26 -28.92
C THR A 456 1.98 14.19 -27.74
N GLY A 457 2.86 15.16 -27.54
CA GLY A 457 2.70 16.21 -26.54
C GLY A 457 3.32 15.88 -25.18
N THR A 458 3.18 16.83 -24.25
CA THR A 458 3.84 16.77 -22.93
C THR A 458 3.42 15.56 -22.11
N ALA A 459 2.12 15.22 -22.10
CA ALA A 459 1.62 14.05 -21.37
C ALA A 459 2.20 12.73 -21.88
N TYR A 460 2.30 12.60 -23.21
CA TYR A 460 2.89 11.42 -23.85
C TYR A 460 4.39 11.31 -23.54
N THR A 461 5.14 12.42 -23.66
CA THR A 461 6.57 12.44 -23.33
C THR A 461 6.84 12.11 -21.87
N GLN A 462 6.01 12.61 -20.94
CA GLN A 462 6.08 12.27 -19.53
C GLN A 462 5.77 10.77 -19.29
N ALA A 463 4.79 10.22 -19.98
CA ALA A 463 4.44 8.80 -19.87
C ALA A 463 5.55 7.89 -20.47
N LEU A 464 6.16 8.26 -21.60
CA LEU A 464 7.34 7.56 -22.15
C LEU A 464 8.48 7.51 -21.15
N TRP A 465 8.78 8.65 -20.50
CA TRP A 465 9.80 8.72 -19.47
C TRP A 465 9.46 7.83 -18.26
N ALA A 466 8.24 7.91 -17.74
CA ALA A 466 7.78 7.08 -16.62
C ALA A 466 7.82 5.58 -16.95
N LEU A 467 7.37 5.21 -18.16
CA LEU A 467 7.41 3.81 -18.63
C LEU A 467 8.86 3.31 -18.80
N GLY A 468 9.76 4.16 -19.31
CA GLY A 468 11.17 3.84 -19.40
C GLY A 468 11.83 3.59 -18.05
N LEU A 469 11.44 4.34 -17.00
CA LEU A 469 11.89 4.10 -15.63
C LEU A 469 11.39 2.75 -15.08
N THR A 470 10.15 2.37 -15.37
CA THR A 470 9.64 1.05 -14.95
C THR A 470 10.39 -0.08 -15.66
N ALA A 471 10.67 0.07 -16.97
CA ALA A 471 11.45 -0.89 -17.73
C ALA A 471 12.89 -1.05 -17.18
N LEU A 472 13.55 0.06 -16.81
CA LEU A 472 14.86 0.04 -16.15
C LEU A 472 14.84 -0.80 -14.87
N LEU A 473 13.87 -0.56 -13.99
CA LEU A 473 13.76 -1.31 -12.74
C LEU A 473 13.48 -2.79 -12.97
N GLN A 474 12.69 -3.14 -13.98
CA GLN A 474 12.42 -4.52 -14.36
C GLN A 474 13.60 -5.18 -15.10
N GLY A 475 14.63 -4.41 -15.49
CA GLY A 475 15.79 -4.89 -16.24
C GLY A 475 15.49 -5.20 -17.69
N ASP A 476 14.40 -4.69 -18.20
CA ASP A 476 14.09 -4.70 -19.62
C ASP A 476 14.87 -3.59 -20.33
N MET A 477 16.21 -3.80 -20.43
CA MET A 477 17.13 -2.78 -20.95
C MET A 477 16.85 -2.44 -22.40
N GLU A 478 16.37 -3.40 -23.18
CA GLU A 478 16.01 -3.16 -24.59
C GLU A 478 14.81 -2.22 -24.70
N ALA A 479 13.75 -2.45 -23.91
CA ALA A 479 12.61 -1.54 -23.85
C ALA A 479 13.03 -0.15 -23.30
N ALA A 480 13.85 -0.10 -22.24
CA ALA A 480 14.31 1.14 -21.66
C ALA A 480 15.10 2.01 -22.67
N GLN A 481 15.97 1.40 -23.49
CA GLN A 481 16.71 2.12 -24.53
C GLN A 481 15.79 2.64 -25.62
N ARG A 482 14.89 1.81 -26.16
CA ARG A 482 13.91 2.25 -27.17
C ARG A 482 13.04 3.38 -26.66
N LEU A 483 12.52 3.28 -25.41
CA LEU A 483 11.71 4.32 -24.78
C LEU A 483 12.51 5.60 -24.53
N GLY A 484 13.78 5.48 -24.13
CA GLY A 484 14.70 6.62 -23.97
C GLY A 484 14.95 7.38 -25.28
N GLU A 485 15.16 6.66 -26.40
CA GLU A 485 15.32 7.23 -27.73
C GLU A 485 14.03 7.91 -28.20
N GLU A 486 12.88 7.26 -28.01
CA GLU A 486 11.59 7.83 -28.39
C GLU A 486 11.26 9.06 -27.54
N CYS A 487 11.47 9.00 -26.21
CA CYS A 487 11.30 10.13 -25.31
C CYS A 487 12.17 11.32 -25.72
N THR A 488 13.43 11.07 -26.13
CA THR A 488 14.32 12.12 -26.62
C THR A 488 13.78 12.79 -27.89
N ARG A 489 13.27 11.99 -28.85
CA ARG A 489 12.68 12.53 -30.09
C ARG A 489 11.42 13.36 -29.83
N GLU A 490 10.56 12.90 -28.94
CA GLU A 490 9.32 13.63 -28.61
C GLU A 490 9.62 14.89 -27.77
N ALA A 491 10.53 14.81 -26.79
CA ALA A 491 10.94 15.96 -25.99
C ALA A 491 11.51 17.09 -26.84
N ALA A 492 12.31 16.79 -27.89
CA ALA A 492 12.87 17.79 -28.80
C ALA A 492 11.81 18.55 -29.63
N ARG A 493 10.57 18.07 -29.68
CA ARG A 493 9.44 18.75 -30.33
C ARG A 493 8.73 19.75 -29.41
N LEU A 494 9.01 19.66 -28.11
CA LEU A 494 8.44 20.54 -27.10
C LEU A 494 9.35 21.75 -26.90
N ALA A 495 8.77 22.93 -26.68
CA ALA A 495 9.54 24.15 -26.38
C ALA A 495 9.87 24.27 -24.88
N ASP A 496 10.02 23.15 -24.17
CA ASP A 496 10.25 23.07 -22.74
C ASP A 496 11.52 22.25 -22.46
N PRO A 497 12.53 22.77 -21.75
CA PRO A 497 13.77 22.07 -21.47
C PRO A 497 13.62 20.92 -20.48
N GLU A 498 12.61 20.91 -19.61
CA GLU A 498 12.45 19.90 -18.57
C GLU A 498 12.21 18.47 -19.13
N PRO A 499 11.31 18.25 -20.11
CA PRO A 499 11.21 16.97 -20.81
C PRO A 499 12.50 16.50 -21.49
N GLU A 500 13.29 17.41 -22.07
CA GLU A 500 14.58 17.06 -22.68
C GLU A 500 15.60 16.57 -21.65
N LEU A 501 15.63 17.19 -20.47
CA LEU A 501 16.51 16.80 -19.38
C LEU A 501 16.09 15.43 -18.83
N ARG A 502 14.80 15.19 -18.62
CA ARG A 502 14.28 13.89 -18.19
C ARG A 502 14.55 12.78 -19.20
N ALA A 503 14.36 13.05 -20.49
CA ALA A 503 14.68 12.12 -21.56
C ALA A 503 16.17 11.78 -21.62
N ALA A 504 17.04 12.80 -21.47
CA ALA A 504 18.47 12.59 -21.44
C ALA A 504 18.94 11.73 -20.25
N TYR A 505 18.34 11.92 -19.07
CA TYR A 505 18.58 11.06 -17.91
C TYR A 505 18.19 9.61 -18.20
N LEU A 506 16.96 9.38 -18.68
CA LEU A 506 16.49 8.03 -18.98
C LEU A 506 17.40 7.32 -20.01
N HIS A 507 17.72 8.01 -21.11
CA HIS A 507 18.57 7.46 -22.16
C HIS A 507 20.00 7.20 -21.65
N ALA A 508 20.57 8.11 -20.85
CA ALA A 508 21.88 7.92 -20.24
C ALA A 508 21.92 6.70 -19.32
N VAL A 509 20.97 6.54 -18.43
CA VAL A 509 20.91 5.37 -17.52
C VAL A 509 20.66 4.08 -18.31
N ALA A 510 19.79 4.07 -19.32
CA ALA A 510 19.51 2.91 -20.13
C ALA A 510 20.72 2.38 -20.92
N VAL A 511 21.62 3.25 -21.37
CA VAL A 511 22.87 2.83 -22.05
C VAL A 511 23.99 2.51 -21.07
N MET A 512 24.00 3.14 -19.89
CA MET A 512 25.01 2.92 -18.85
C MET A 512 24.87 1.53 -18.21
N MET A 513 23.66 1.11 -17.91
CA MET A 513 23.40 -0.16 -17.20
C MET A 513 24.03 -1.38 -17.90
N PRO A 514 24.00 -1.51 -19.26
CA PRO A 514 24.73 -2.56 -19.97
C PRO A 514 26.25 -2.34 -20.06
N GLY A 515 26.81 -1.17 -19.62
CA GLY A 515 28.24 -0.91 -19.53
C GLY A 515 28.77 0.22 -20.42
N ASP A 516 27.95 0.99 -21.15
CA ASP A 516 28.40 2.12 -21.98
C ASP A 516 28.35 3.44 -21.20
N ALA A 517 29.20 3.54 -20.17
CA ALA A 517 29.32 4.72 -19.33
C ALA A 517 29.83 5.96 -20.10
N ALA A 518 30.64 5.76 -21.14
CA ALA A 518 31.15 6.86 -21.96
C ALA A 518 30.01 7.54 -22.74
N ARG A 519 29.12 6.77 -23.32
CA ARG A 519 27.91 7.29 -24.01
C ARG A 519 26.93 7.94 -23.02
N ALA A 520 26.75 7.36 -21.85
CA ALA A 520 25.93 7.93 -20.78
C ALA A 520 26.46 9.34 -20.37
N LEU A 521 27.76 9.48 -20.16
CA LEU A 521 28.42 10.74 -19.86
C LEU A 521 28.23 11.77 -20.99
N ALA A 522 28.30 11.36 -22.26
CA ALA A 522 28.06 12.21 -23.41
C ALA A 522 26.62 12.71 -23.50
N LEU A 523 25.63 11.91 -23.05
CA LEU A 523 24.21 12.26 -23.04
C LEU A 523 23.84 13.20 -21.89
N ALA A 524 24.25 12.90 -20.66
CA ALA A 524 23.85 13.64 -19.46
C ALA A 524 24.81 14.80 -19.12
N GLY A 525 26.11 14.65 -19.30
CA GLY A 525 27.14 15.58 -18.84
C GLY A 525 27.02 17.01 -19.36
N PRO A 526 26.78 17.27 -20.67
CA PRO A 526 26.55 18.63 -21.17
C PRO A 526 25.35 19.32 -20.51
N ARG A 527 24.30 18.56 -20.22
CA ARG A 527 23.05 19.03 -19.60
C ARG A 527 23.21 19.31 -18.11
N ALA A 528 23.98 18.49 -17.42
CA ALA A 528 24.36 18.71 -16.02
C ALA A 528 25.13 20.03 -15.84
N ARG A 529 26.06 20.35 -16.76
CA ARG A 529 26.87 21.57 -16.73
C ARG A 529 26.10 22.84 -17.15
N ALA A 530 25.13 22.73 -18.05
CA ALA A 530 24.38 23.89 -18.54
C ALA A 530 23.56 24.60 -17.42
N GLY A 531 23.30 23.93 -16.31
CA GLY A 531 22.59 24.48 -15.14
C GLY A 531 23.38 25.44 -14.27
N HIS A 532 24.72 25.57 -14.43
CA HIS A 532 25.55 26.46 -13.62
C HIS A 532 25.32 27.96 -13.91
N GLY A 533 24.49 28.31 -14.91
CA GLY A 533 24.16 29.70 -15.31
C GLY A 533 22.90 30.30 -14.65
N GLY A 534 22.35 29.73 -13.58
CA GLY A 534 21.36 30.41 -12.71
C GLY A 534 19.88 30.28 -13.12
N ARG A 535 19.49 29.42 -14.08
CA ARG A 535 18.08 29.27 -14.53
C ARG A 535 17.50 27.84 -14.61
N THR A 536 18.23 26.80 -14.20
CA THR A 536 17.77 25.41 -14.29
C THR A 536 17.99 24.70 -12.95
N SER A 537 16.98 24.77 -12.07
CA SER A 537 16.91 24.02 -10.80
C SER A 537 15.80 22.99 -10.80
N GLY A 538 15.39 22.52 -11.98
CA GLY A 538 14.30 21.56 -12.14
C GLY A 538 14.72 20.12 -11.87
N PRO A 539 13.72 19.21 -11.74
CA PRO A 539 13.92 17.78 -11.51
C PRO A 539 14.85 17.11 -12.53
N GLY A 540 14.69 17.41 -13.82
CA GLY A 540 15.48 16.83 -14.90
C GLY A 540 16.97 17.21 -14.82
N TRP A 541 17.30 18.40 -14.35
CA TRP A 541 18.68 18.82 -14.15
C TRP A 541 19.36 18.01 -13.03
N LEU A 542 18.70 17.83 -11.87
CA LEU A 542 19.21 17.02 -10.77
C LEU A 542 19.43 15.56 -11.21
N LEU A 543 18.50 15.02 -11.99
CA LEU A 543 18.60 13.68 -12.56
C LEU A 543 19.80 13.54 -13.52
N CYS A 544 20.04 14.53 -14.40
CA CYS A 544 21.21 14.52 -15.29
C CYS A 544 22.52 14.58 -14.50
N ARG A 545 22.60 15.32 -13.39
CA ARG A 545 23.75 15.35 -12.51
C ARG A 545 23.99 13.96 -11.87
N LEU A 546 22.91 13.31 -11.44
CA LEU A 546 23.00 11.95 -10.90
C LEU A 546 23.56 10.97 -11.94
N ALA A 547 23.00 10.98 -13.16
CA ALA A 547 23.49 10.11 -14.24
C ALA A 547 24.97 10.39 -14.60
N THR A 548 25.35 11.67 -14.60
CA THR A 548 26.75 12.07 -14.82
C THR A 548 27.67 11.53 -13.74
N SER A 549 27.28 11.65 -12.47
CA SER A 549 28.06 11.13 -11.34
C SER A 549 28.24 9.62 -11.41
N TYR A 550 27.18 8.87 -11.75
CA TYR A 550 27.25 7.42 -11.95
C TYR A 550 28.22 7.05 -13.10
N ALA A 551 28.07 7.72 -14.25
CA ALA A 551 28.91 7.42 -15.40
C ALA A 551 30.40 7.71 -15.12
N LEU A 552 30.72 8.75 -14.35
CA LEU A 552 32.09 9.04 -13.91
C LEU A 552 32.64 7.94 -12.98
N CYS A 553 31.84 7.39 -12.07
CA CYS A 553 32.26 6.24 -11.24
C CYS A 553 32.55 5.01 -12.09
N ASP A 554 31.69 4.67 -13.06
CA ASP A 554 31.89 3.50 -13.93
C ASP A 554 33.11 3.66 -14.85
N LEU A 555 33.52 4.90 -15.16
CA LEU A 555 34.73 5.22 -15.88
C LEU A 555 35.99 5.28 -14.99
N GLY A 556 35.87 5.05 -13.68
CA GLY A 556 36.99 5.13 -12.72
C GLY A 556 37.47 6.56 -12.41
N ARG A 557 36.66 7.60 -12.79
CA ARG A 557 36.97 9.03 -12.58
C ARG A 557 36.41 9.48 -11.22
N PHE A 558 36.92 8.90 -10.14
CA PHE A 558 36.32 8.98 -8.80
C PHE A 558 36.34 10.40 -8.21
N GLU A 559 37.40 11.18 -8.41
CA GLU A 559 37.49 12.57 -7.93
C GLU A 559 36.43 13.44 -8.56
N GLU A 560 36.25 13.32 -9.87
CA GLU A 560 35.23 14.08 -10.61
C GLU A 560 33.80 13.62 -10.25
N ALA A 561 33.62 12.32 -10.05
CA ALA A 561 32.35 11.75 -9.56
C ALA A 561 31.99 12.31 -8.19
N ALA A 562 32.94 12.37 -7.26
CA ALA A 562 32.76 12.92 -5.93
C ALA A 562 32.45 14.43 -5.94
N GLU A 563 33.09 15.20 -6.82
CA GLU A 563 32.79 16.63 -6.98
C GLU A 563 31.37 16.84 -7.48
N GLU A 564 30.96 16.16 -8.56
CA GLU A 564 29.62 16.26 -9.13
C GLU A 564 28.55 15.79 -8.13
N ALA A 565 28.77 14.68 -7.40
CA ALA A 565 27.85 14.16 -6.41
C ALA A 565 27.74 15.06 -5.17
N ARG A 566 28.84 15.72 -4.74
CA ARG A 566 28.77 16.72 -3.65
C ARG A 566 27.89 17.91 -4.05
N GLY A 567 28.06 18.45 -5.23
CA GLY A 567 27.20 19.53 -5.69
C GLY A 567 25.74 19.11 -5.89
N LEU A 568 25.46 17.86 -6.30
CA LEU A 568 24.11 17.31 -6.31
C LEU A 568 23.54 17.18 -4.88
N HIS A 569 24.33 16.67 -3.94
CA HIS A 569 23.93 16.51 -2.54
C HIS A 569 23.58 17.86 -1.90
N GLU A 570 24.37 18.92 -2.15
CA GLU A 570 24.13 20.28 -1.67
C GLU A 570 22.82 20.86 -2.27
N ALA A 571 22.63 20.75 -3.60
CA ALA A 571 21.40 21.19 -4.25
C ALA A 571 20.15 20.49 -3.70
N CYS A 572 20.22 19.18 -3.47
CA CYS A 572 19.13 18.43 -2.84
C CYS A 572 18.89 18.85 -1.38
N ALA A 573 19.95 19.17 -0.63
CA ALA A 573 19.83 19.64 0.75
C ALA A 573 19.13 21.00 0.84
N GLU A 574 19.45 21.94 -0.08
CA GLU A 574 18.80 23.25 -0.18
C GLU A 574 17.30 23.12 -0.49
N LEU A 575 16.91 22.15 -1.31
CA LEU A 575 15.52 21.85 -1.64
C LEU A 575 14.79 21.06 -0.55
N GLY A 576 15.50 20.51 0.45
CA GLY A 576 14.96 19.58 1.43
C GLY A 576 14.64 18.19 0.85
N GLU A 577 15.17 17.90 -0.33
CA GLU A 577 14.96 16.68 -1.08
C GLU A 577 15.78 15.53 -0.46
N ARG A 578 15.21 14.33 -0.33
CA ARG A 578 15.84 13.20 0.38
C ARG A 578 16.15 12.02 -0.53
N TRP A 579 15.35 11.78 -1.55
CA TRP A 579 15.45 10.59 -2.39
C TRP A 579 16.68 10.65 -3.31
N LEU A 580 16.87 11.74 -4.06
CA LEU A 580 18.07 11.97 -4.89
C LEU A 580 19.31 12.17 -4.02
N ARG A 581 19.17 12.89 -2.88
CA ARG A 581 20.27 13.08 -1.95
C ARG A 581 20.85 11.75 -1.47
N ALA A 582 19.98 10.76 -1.19
CA ALA A 582 20.45 9.42 -0.81
C ALA A 582 21.19 8.71 -1.96
N TYR A 583 20.84 8.96 -3.22
CA TYR A 583 21.62 8.46 -4.36
C TYR A 583 22.92 9.24 -4.57
N ALA A 584 22.97 10.54 -4.26
CA ALA A 584 24.24 11.28 -4.22
C ALA A 584 25.19 10.70 -3.15
N ASP A 585 24.66 10.36 -1.96
CA ASP A 585 25.45 9.65 -0.93
C ASP A 585 25.93 8.28 -1.43
N TYR A 586 25.14 7.55 -2.21
CA TYR A 586 25.59 6.31 -2.86
C TYR A 586 26.81 6.54 -3.76
N VAL A 587 26.75 7.53 -4.64
CA VAL A 587 27.87 7.86 -5.55
C VAL A 587 29.10 8.28 -4.76
N LEU A 588 28.93 9.13 -3.73
CA LEU A 588 30.03 9.55 -2.85
C LEU A 588 30.69 8.35 -2.17
N ALA A 589 29.92 7.35 -1.77
CA ALA A 589 30.45 6.13 -1.17
C ALA A 589 31.21 5.27 -2.18
N VAL A 590 30.71 5.13 -3.42
CA VAL A 590 31.43 4.40 -4.49
C VAL A 590 32.74 5.10 -4.84
N ALA A 591 32.71 6.42 -4.98
CA ALA A 591 33.90 7.22 -5.26
C ALA A 591 34.92 7.11 -4.12
N ALA A 592 34.49 7.19 -2.86
CA ALA A 592 35.37 7.03 -1.69
C ALA A 592 36.01 5.62 -1.63
N LEU A 593 35.26 4.56 -1.98
CA LEU A 593 35.83 3.21 -2.11
C LEU A 593 36.92 3.15 -3.20
N GLY A 594 36.68 3.76 -4.35
CA GLY A 594 37.64 3.83 -5.45
C GLY A 594 38.90 4.61 -5.09
N LEU A 595 38.81 5.60 -4.20
CA LEU A 595 39.90 6.40 -3.69
C LEU A 595 40.61 5.78 -2.45
N GLY A 596 40.09 4.64 -1.92
CA GLY A 596 40.61 4.00 -0.72
C GLY A 596 40.19 4.64 0.60
N GLU A 597 39.22 5.53 0.58
CA GLU A 597 38.67 6.27 1.73
C GLU A 597 37.53 5.48 2.41
N HIS A 598 37.80 4.27 2.88
CA HIS A 598 36.80 3.29 3.32
C HIS A 598 35.92 3.77 4.47
N GLY A 599 36.46 4.60 5.39
CA GLY A 599 35.70 5.19 6.49
C GLY A 599 34.64 6.18 6.01
N GLU A 600 35.00 7.03 5.05
CA GLU A 600 34.09 7.96 4.40
C GLU A 600 32.97 7.23 3.60
N ALA A 601 33.36 6.18 2.87
CA ALA A 601 32.41 5.33 2.17
C ALA A 601 31.36 4.77 3.12
N ALA A 602 31.75 4.17 4.24
CA ALA A 602 30.84 3.63 5.25
C ALA A 602 29.93 4.71 5.86
N ARG A 603 30.42 5.95 6.03
CA ARG A 603 29.62 7.09 6.52
C ARG A 603 28.52 7.48 5.54
N HIS A 604 28.86 7.63 4.25
CA HIS A 604 27.91 7.98 3.19
C HIS A 604 26.83 6.91 3.00
N VAL A 605 27.21 5.62 3.01
CA VAL A 605 26.20 4.54 2.89
C VAL A 605 25.21 4.55 4.05
N ARG A 606 25.66 4.81 5.29
CA ARG A 606 24.75 4.92 6.45
C ARG A 606 23.77 6.08 6.29
N ALA A 607 24.22 7.23 5.75
CA ALA A 607 23.36 8.36 5.43
C ALA A 607 22.31 7.99 4.36
N MET A 608 22.75 7.34 3.27
CA MET A 608 21.88 6.81 2.23
C MET A 608 20.79 5.88 2.80
N LEU A 609 21.18 4.87 3.57
CA LEU A 609 20.25 3.90 4.16
C LEU A 609 19.21 4.56 5.07
N SER A 610 19.61 5.58 5.85
CA SER A 610 18.70 6.36 6.68
C SER A 610 17.64 7.08 5.83
N GLY A 611 18.04 7.72 4.72
CA GLY A 611 17.12 8.38 3.79
C GLY A 611 16.15 7.41 3.12
N LYS A 612 16.67 6.28 2.62
CA LYS A 612 15.88 5.26 1.89
C LYS A 612 14.83 4.57 2.76
N ARG A 613 15.14 4.31 4.03
CA ARG A 613 14.19 3.74 5.01
C ARG A 613 12.96 4.62 5.22
N LEU A 614 13.12 5.94 5.25
CA LEU A 614 12.00 6.88 5.44
C LEU A 614 10.99 6.86 4.28
N LEU A 615 11.46 6.51 3.08
CA LEU A 615 10.67 6.47 1.85
C LEU A 615 10.25 5.05 1.45
N GLY A 616 10.60 4.03 2.24
CA GLY A 616 10.29 2.64 1.90
C GLY A 616 10.97 2.14 0.63
N ASP A 617 12.04 2.81 0.15
CA ASP A 617 12.75 2.46 -1.09
C ASP A 617 13.58 1.17 -0.87
N ARG A 618 12.95 0.03 -1.09
CA ARG A 618 13.53 -1.31 -0.87
C ARG A 618 14.73 -1.58 -1.76
N PHE A 619 14.65 -1.14 -3.02
CA PHE A 619 15.75 -1.25 -3.96
C PHE A 619 16.98 -0.49 -3.46
N GLY A 620 16.81 0.78 -3.06
CA GLY A 620 17.90 1.58 -2.51
C GLY A 620 18.46 1.00 -1.20
N ILE A 621 17.62 0.36 -0.37
CA ILE A 621 18.08 -0.31 0.85
C ILE A 621 18.96 -1.53 0.50
N ALA A 622 18.50 -2.40 -0.42
CA ALA A 622 19.28 -3.57 -0.84
C ALA A 622 20.64 -3.18 -1.43
N LEU A 623 20.64 -2.17 -2.31
CA LEU A 623 21.85 -1.61 -2.91
C LEU A 623 22.81 -1.03 -1.85
N GLY A 624 22.28 -0.27 -0.89
CA GLY A 624 23.09 0.31 0.19
C GLY A 624 23.69 -0.74 1.13
N LEU A 625 22.98 -1.85 1.38
CA LEU A 625 23.53 -2.93 2.22
C LEU A 625 24.73 -3.63 1.57
N ASP A 626 24.67 -3.90 0.26
CA ASP A 626 25.80 -4.47 -0.47
C ASP A 626 27.01 -3.52 -0.46
N LEU A 627 26.77 -2.22 -0.68
CA LEU A 627 27.82 -1.22 -0.65
C LEU A 627 28.43 -1.02 0.76
N LEU A 628 27.58 -1.06 1.81
CA LEU A 628 28.06 -1.00 3.19
C LEU A 628 28.92 -2.22 3.54
N ALA A 629 28.54 -3.39 3.06
CA ALA A 629 29.32 -4.61 3.24
C ALA A 629 30.69 -4.50 2.60
N ALA A 630 30.80 -3.96 1.38
CA ALA A 630 32.06 -3.72 0.69
C ALA A 630 32.94 -2.72 1.48
N ALA A 631 32.39 -1.63 1.98
CA ALA A 631 33.11 -0.63 2.77
C ALA A 631 33.62 -1.21 4.11
N VAL A 632 32.80 -2.01 4.79
CA VAL A 632 33.14 -2.64 6.08
C VAL A 632 34.16 -3.75 5.89
N ALA A 633 34.08 -4.54 4.81
CA ALA A 633 35.10 -5.54 4.47
C ALA A 633 36.45 -4.89 4.23
N ALA A 634 36.49 -3.76 3.51
CA ALA A 634 37.71 -2.99 3.27
C ALA A 634 38.31 -2.38 4.55
N LEU A 635 37.52 -2.15 5.60
CA LEU A 635 37.95 -1.75 6.93
C LEU A 635 38.43 -2.93 7.80
N GLY A 636 38.36 -4.18 7.30
CA GLY A 636 38.84 -5.40 7.96
C GLY A 636 37.80 -6.10 8.86
N ASP A 637 36.57 -5.63 8.96
CA ASP A 637 35.50 -6.30 9.72
C ASP A 637 34.74 -7.29 8.83
N GLY A 638 35.36 -8.46 8.63
CA GLY A 638 34.80 -9.51 7.76
C GLY A 638 33.52 -10.14 8.29
N GLU A 639 33.31 -10.19 9.62
CA GLU A 639 32.12 -10.76 10.22
C GLU A 639 30.88 -9.87 9.99
N LEU A 640 31.02 -8.57 10.22
CA LEU A 640 29.94 -7.61 9.95
C LEU A 640 29.66 -7.54 8.46
N ALA A 641 30.69 -7.57 7.60
CA ALA A 641 30.51 -7.60 6.15
C ALA A 641 29.71 -8.83 5.69
N ALA A 642 30.01 -10.02 6.19
CA ALA A 642 29.25 -11.24 5.88
C ALA A 642 27.79 -11.15 6.34
N ARG A 643 27.54 -10.62 7.54
CA ARG A 643 26.16 -10.38 8.01
C ARG A 643 25.41 -9.38 7.12
N LEU A 644 26.04 -8.27 6.74
CA LEU A 644 25.44 -7.27 5.85
C LEU A 644 25.13 -7.85 4.47
N LEU A 645 26.03 -8.69 3.90
CA LEU A 645 25.76 -9.39 2.64
C LEU A 645 24.59 -10.37 2.75
N GLY A 646 24.48 -11.08 3.89
CA GLY A 646 23.31 -11.93 4.18
C GLY A 646 22.02 -11.14 4.28
N THR A 647 22.04 -10.02 5.01
CA THR A 647 20.91 -9.09 5.10
C THR A 647 20.55 -8.52 3.73
N GLY A 648 21.54 -8.05 2.95
CA GLY A 648 21.35 -7.57 1.58
C GLY A 648 20.74 -8.63 0.67
N HIS A 649 21.19 -9.90 0.76
CA HIS A 649 20.62 -11.01 0.02
C HIS A 649 19.13 -11.21 0.33
N ALA A 650 18.72 -11.15 1.60
CA ALA A 650 17.32 -11.24 1.99
C ALA A 650 16.49 -10.07 1.42
N TRP A 651 17.03 -8.84 1.44
CA TRP A 651 16.38 -7.68 0.83
C TRP A 651 16.25 -7.81 -0.68
N TRP A 652 17.29 -8.30 -1.40
CA TRP A 652 17.20 -8.55 -2.84
C TRP A 652 16.12 -9.57 -3.20
N ARG A 653 15.90 -10.58 -2.36
CA ARG A 653 14.75 -11.50 -2.52
C ARG A 653 13.40 -10.80 -2.39
N THR A 654 13.28 -9.74 -1.58
CA THR A 654 12.05 -8.94 -1.51
C THR A 654 11.92 -7.97 -2.68
N VAL A 655 12.99 -7.67 -3.39
CA VAL A 655 13.01 -6.83 -4.60
C VAL A 655 12.68 -7.64 -5.86
N GLY A 656 12.59 -8.98 -5.77
CA GLY A 656 12.30 -9.85 -6.91
C GLY A 656 13.52 -10.12 -7.80
N ARG A 657 14.73 -9.74 -7.36
CA ARG A 657 15.99 -10.00 -8.09
C ARG A 657 17.12 -10.41 -7.16
N PRO A 658 17.93 -11.40 -7.54
CA PRO A 658 19.22 -11.63 -6.90
C PRO A 658 20.26 -10.65 -7.46
N GLN A 659 20.20 -9.37 -7.14
CA GLN A 659 21.03 -8.27 -7.66
C GLN A 659 20.50 -7.62 -8.97
N MET A 660 20.96 -6.39 -9.25
CA MET A 660 20.80 -5.78 -10.58
C MET A 660 21.55 -6.60 -11.63
N GLY A 661 20.94 -7.68 -12.09
CA GLY A 661 21.46 -8.46 -13.19
C GLY A 661 21.54 -7.59 -14.44
N GLY A 662 22.74 -7.09 -14.75
CA GLY A 662 22.98 -6.22 -15.88
C GLY A 662 23.93 -5.04 -15.61
N SER A 663 24.25 -4.68 -14.34
CA SER A 663 25.31 -3.72 -14.04
C SER A 663 26.58 -4.42 -13.55
N PRO A 664 27.63 -4.53 -14.39
CA PRO A 664 28.88 -5.18 -14.01
C PRO A 664 29.57 -4.52 -12.81
N SER A 665 29.48 -3.20 -12.69
CA SER A 665 30.11 -2.42 -11.61
C SER A 665 29.47 -2.71 -10.25
N LEU A 666 28.15 -2.86 -10.17
CA LEU A 666 27.44 -3.18 -8.92
C LEU A 666 27.77 -4.60 -8.43
N THR A 667 27.78 -5.56 -9.36
CA THR A 667 28.13 -6.94 -9.05
C THR A 667 29.57 -7.04 -8.56
N ALA A 668 30.51 -6.32 -9.22
CA ALA A 668 31.93 -6.32 -8.87
C ALA A 668 32.17 -5.82 -7.44
N LEU A 669 31.50 -4.77 -6.98
CA LEU A 669 31.63 -4.25 -5.60
C LEU A 669 31.19 -5.27 -4.55
N ARG A 670 30.06 -5.94 -4.77
CA ARG A 670 29.59 -6.99 -3.88
C ARG A 670 30.56 -8.18 -3.83
N ASP A 671 30.99 -8.67 -5.00
CA ASP A 671 31.94 -9.79 -5.11
C ASP A 671 33.27 -9.46 -4.46
N GLN A 672 33.74 -8.20 -4.55
CA GLN A 672 34.90 -7.73 -3.85
C GLN A 672 34.72 -7.79 -2.33
N GLY A 673 33.61 -7.29 -1.81
CA GLY A 673 33.28 -7.34 -0.39
C GLY A 673 33.21 -8.78 0.15
N GLU A 674 32.60 -9.69 -0.61
CA GLU A 674 32.57 -11.11 -0.26
C GLU A 674 33.94 -11.75 -0.21
N ARG A 675 34.78 -11.55 -1.26
CA ARG A 675 36.16 -12.08 -1.28
C ARG A 675 36.98 -11.57 -0.09
N GLN A 676 36.88 -10.27 0.23
CA GLN A 676 37.61 -9.67 1.35
C GLN A 676 37.10 -10.22 2.70
N ALA A 677 35.79 -10.36 2.87
CA ALA A 677 35.23 -10.93 4.08
C ALA A 677 35.65 -12.39 4.28
N ARG A 678 35.58 -13.22 3.23
CA ARG A 678 36.06 -14.62 3.28
C ARG A 678 37.57 -14.72 3.59
N ALA A 679 38.37 -13.85 3.00
CA ALA A 679 39.79 -13.79 3.30
C ALA A 679 40.10 -13.41 4.75
N ALA A 680 39.28 -12.54 5.35
CA ALA A 680 39.49 -12.07 6.73
C ALA A 680 39.07 -13.10 7.80
N ILE A 681 37.98 -13.85 7.61
CA ILE A 681 37.41 -14.72 8.66
C ILE A 681 37.31 -16.20 8.27
N GLY A 682 37.62 -16.56 7.02
CA GLY A 682 37.52 -17.92 6.49
C GLY A 682 36.07 -18.30 6.09
N ASP A 683 35.94 -19.30 5.22
CA ASP A 683 34.66 -19.68 4.62
C ASP A 683 33.60 -20.13 5.64
N ALA A 684 33.98 -20.94 6.62
CA ALA A 684 33.02 -21.46 7.61
C ALA A 684 32.39 -20.35 8.49
N ALA A 685 33.23 -19.39 8.94
CA ALA A 685 32.76 -18.25 9.72
C ALA A 685 31.91 -17.29 8.84
N TYR A 686 32.33 -17.09 7.59
CA TYR A 686 31.56 -16.31 6.62
C TYR A 686 30.15 -16.87 6.42
N GLU A 687 30.02 -18.17 6.10
CA GLU A 687 28.73 -18.81 5.87
C GLU A 687 27.81 -18.76 7.11
N SER A 688 28.41 -18.87 8.31
CA SER A 688 27.64 -18.71 9.56
C SER A 688 27.13 -17.30 9.75
N ALA A 689 27.98 -16.29 9.55
CA ALA A 689 27.63 -14.88 9.69
C ALA A 689 26.62 -14.45 8.61
N PHE A 690 26.80 -14.90 7.36
CA PHE A 690 25.89 -14.64 6.24
C PHE A 690 24.48 -15.19 6.52
N ARG A 691 24.38 -16.46 6.96
CA ARG A 691 23.08 -17.06 7.34
C ARG A 691 22.43 -16.31 8.51
N GLY A 692 23.22 -15.87 9.49
CA GLY A 692 22.73 -15.05 10.60
C GLY A 692 22.15 -13.71 10.12
N GLY A 693 22.81 -13.05 9.16
CA GLY A 693 22.32 -11.82 8.53
C GLY A 693 21.03 -12.03 7.72
N ALA A 694 20.97 -13.10 6.92
CA ALA A 694 19.80 -13.44 6.12
C ALA A 694 18.57 -13.76 7.00
N ALA A 695 18.77 -14.44 8.12
CA ALA A 695 17.70 -14.75 9.07
C ALA A 695 17.19 -13.52 9.86
N ALA A 696 18.09 -12.58 10.20
CA ALA A 696 17.73 -11.37 10.97
C ALA A 696 16.85 -10.39 10.22
N THR A 697 16.73 -10.50 8.90
CA THR A 697 15.93 -9.58 8.05
C THR A 697 14.45 -9.98 8.03
N THR A 698 14.12 -11.16 8.48
CA THR A 698 12.75 -11.70 8.54
C THR A 698 12.04 -11.35 9.86
N GLY A 699 12.66 -10.55 10.76
CA GLY A 699 12.11 -10.12 12.04
C GLY A 699 11.92 -8.59 12.16
#